data_067c5c240cf0ce35e2c5c980e4536243
#
_entry.id   067c5c240cf0ce35e2c5c980e4536243
#
_cell.length_a   1.000
_cell.length_b   1.000
_cell.length_c   1.000
_cell.angle_alpha   90.00
_cell.angle_beta   90.00
_cell.angle_gamma   90.00
#
_symmetry.space_group_name_H-M   'P 1'
#
loop_
_entity.id
_entity.type
_entity.pdbx_description
1 polymer ?
#
loop_
_entity_poly.entity_id
_entity_poly.type
_entity_poly.pdbx_seq_one_letter_code
_entity_poly.pdbx_strand_id
1 'polypeptide(L)'
;MRFSGLFKLSLAASVAVCANAAGESVLSGVEVTGMGGGANTVDDIKISTRNAGLVKDVMRDIPGVYVGGTNGMNQKIYMRGVSDRGLNITIDGAKQNGNTFHHNADLLIDPDLIKAVEVEVGSKSVANGSGALGGSVAFKTVDAKDLLESGEIIGAKIRSGYASNSSEFSQGLMLFTTPVEGLDFIAAINHKGYDYGKSGNGNKIGGDGNDLSYLLKLGYSFLDAHRISISREHNEFKGIYPIRAEFGSSHANDDYRKYERDTTTLKYEYKPSNLLNLEVTAYNTEHKKDDPVLKILGVKTNGINAKAKSVVESGALTQTFRYGTEFYQSKNFSKPDNHYPEKVNNYSIYAEDALNFSSLTITPGIRYTHHELKSYDGKAGNVKSYTYKFNEFTPALALDYEIVKGLNAFVSYAKVFRGPDVIESMYAGRAKNFEANKNLKATTGNSYETGLKYHGDISEASSYSLSAKYFMTKYKNLIVDSNTANGALKRINAGGADISGVELLARLNLDALSLAVSYTHQSVKYKDRVLTSCRRGAIGPCYSTSNVIGYRDQGDKYTFNAEYAFSSIDTLVGYNLIYFASKNTVSAGNDKSVNIPSYAVSDIYATYSPSSGKFKGLEINAGIYNLFNKVYASQSQRTADYTGDPNYVDWEPGRNFKVNVSYKF
;
A
#
# COMPACT_ATOMS: atom_id res chain seq x y z
N MET A 1 -13.63 29.76 31.36
CA MET A 1 -14.78 28.98 30.93
C MET A 1 -14.33 28.07 29.80
N ARG A 2 -14.38 26.82 30.01
CA ARG A 2 -14.10 25.60 29.27
C ARG A 2 -14.07 25.69 27.73
N PHE A 3 -12.88 25.87 27.16
CA PHE A 3 -12.60 25.74 25.73
C PHE A 3 -11.66 24.56 25.41
N SER A 4 -11.53 23.60 26.32
CA SER A 4 -10.56 22.51 26.20
C SER A 4 -11.10 21.22 25.55
N GLY A 5 -12.38 21.15 25.19
CA GLY A 5 -13.02 19.89 24.85
C GLY A 5 -12.80 19.39 23.41
N LEU A 6 -12.92 20.25 22.40
CA LEU A 6 -12.92 19.84 20.99
C LEU A 6 -11.51 19.56 20.43
N PHE A 7 -10.53 20.36 20.83
CA PHE A 7 -9.14 20.08 20.42
C PHE A 7 -8.57 18.84 21.14
N LYS A 8 -9.02 18.60 22.38
CA LYS A 8 -8.73 17.35 23.09
C LYS A 8 -9.38 16.14 22.41
N LEU A 9 -10.54 16.29 21.75
CA LEU A 9 -11.19 15.20 21.00
C LEU A 9 -10.44 14.87 19.69
N SER A 10 -9.95 15.85 18.94
CA SER A 10 -9.21 15.60 17.70
C SER A 10 -7.80 15.05 17.97
N LEU A 11 -7.12 15.55 19.01
CA LEU A 11 -5.84 14.99 19.46
C LEU A 11 -6.05 13.63 20.16
N ALA A 12 -7.12 13.49 20.96
CA ALA A 12 -7.49 12.23 21.57
C ALA A 12 -7.91 11.17 20.53
N ALA A 13 -8.52 11.56 19.39
CA ALA A 13 -8.78 10.65 18.27
C ALA A 13 -7.48 10.20 17.59
N SER A 14 -6.52 11.13 17.39
CA SER A 14 -5.18 10.79 16.86
C SER A 14 -4.38 9.95 17.85
N VAL A 15 -4.56 10.17 19.16
CA VAL A 15 -3.93 9.45 20.26
C VAL A 15 -4.64 8.12 20.54
N ALA A 16 -5.97 8.06 20.47
CA ALA A 16 -6.75 6.83 20.64
C ALA A 16 -6.41 5.77 19.59
N VAL A 17 -6.09 6.19 18.35
CA VAL A 17 -5.55 5.29 17.29
C VAL A 17 -4.20 4.68 17.71
N CYS A 18 -3.42 5.38 18.51
CA CYS A 18 -2.15 4.87 19.01
C CYS A 18 -2.28 4.02 20.30
N ALA A 19 -3.27 4.30 21.15
CA ALA A 19 -3.44 3.63 22.44
C ALA A 19 -4.18 2.28 22.35
N ASN A 20 -5.09 2.12 21.39
CA ASN A 20 -5.92 0.91 21.25
C ASN A 20 -5.32 -0.18 20.35
N ALA A 21 -3.99 -0.33 20.30
CA ALA A 21 -3.36 -1.43 19.55
C ALA A 21 -3.56 -2.82 20.20
N ALA A 22 -4.26 -2.93 21.29
CA ALA A 22 -4.62 -4.18 21.98
C ALA A 22 -6.12 -4.51 21.95
N GLY A 23 -6.94 -3.58 21.48
CA GLY A 23 -8.39 -3.79 21.30
C GLY A 23 -8.81 -3.20 19.95
N GLU A 24 -9.88 -3.69 19.39
CA GLU A 24 -10.49 -3.17 18.18
C GLU A 24 -10.74 -1.67 18.31
N SER A 25 -9.93 -0.83 17.68
CA SER A 25 -10.23 0.60 17.59
C SER A 25 -11.29 0.82 16.52
N VAL A 26 -12.48 1.18 16.94
CA VAL A 26 -13.51 1.68 16.04
C VAL A 26 -13.24 3.18 15.87
N LEU A 27 -12.55 3.56 14.82
CA LEU A 27 -12.49 4.94 14.37
C LEU A 27 -13.64 5.17 13.42
N SER A 28 -14.59 6.03 13.79
CA SER A 28 -15.67 6.52 12.92
C SER A 28 -16.15 5.54 11.83
N GLY A 29 -16.45 4.29 12.22
CA GLY A 29 -16.88 3.24 11.30
C GLY A 29 -15.77 2.49 10.56
N VAL A 30 -14.50 2.76 10.82
CA VAL A 30 -13.37 2.00 10.26
C VAL A 30 -13.03 0.85 11.20
N GLU A 31 -13.42 -0.36 10.82
CA GLU A 31 -13.09 -1.58 11.56
C GLU A 31 -11.70 -2.09 11.16
N VAL A 32 -10.78 -2.13 12.12
CA VAL A 32 -9.43 -2.70 11.91
C VAL A 32 -9.49 -4.21 12.13
N THR A 33 -9.31 -4.99 11.06
CA THR A 33 -9.41 -6.46 11.08
C THR A 33 -8.05 -7.15 11.23
N GLY A 34 -7.15 -6.62 12.06
CA GLY A 34 -5.82 -7.22 12.28
C GLY A 34 -5.80 -8.22 13.43
N MET A 35 -5.10 -9.36 13.28
CA MET A 35 -4.81 -10.29 14.37
C MET A 35 -3.60 -9.83 15.19
N GLY A 36 -3.69 -9.95 16.52
CA GLY A 36 -2.58 -10.03 17.51
C GLY A 36 -1.32 -9.18 17.31
N GLY A 37 -1.36 -8.06 16.64
CA GLY A 37 -0.20 -7.22 16.35
C GLY A 37 -0.58 -5.89 15.72
N GLY A 38 -1.88 -5.62 15.60
CA GLY A 38 -2.46 -4.38 15.08
C GLY A 38 -2.10 -4.10 13.60
N ALA A 39 -3.10 -3.87 12.77
CA ALA A 39 -2.86 -3.17 11.51
C ALA A 39 -2.36 -1.75 11.86
N ASN A 40 -1.39 -1.23 11.09
CA ASN A 40 -1.05 0.17 11.20
C ASN A 40 -2.10 0.95 10.40
N THR A 41 -2.87 1.79 11.06
CA THR A 41 -3.84 2.66 10.41
C THR A 41 -3.25 4.06 10.28
N VAL A 42 -3.39 4.65 9.10
CA VAL A 42 -3.09 6.06 8.82
C VAL A 42 -4.40 6.72 8.43
N ASP A 43 -4.86 7.67 9.21
CA ASP A 43 -6.10 8.41 8.99
C ASP A 43 -5.91 9.66 8.11
N ASP A 44 -7.01 10.30 7.73
CA ASP A 44 -7.04 11.51 6.93
C ASP A 44 -6.37 12.71 7.63
N ILE A 45 -6.45 12.80 8.96
CA ILE A 45 -5.78 13.84 9.75
C ILE A 45 -4.27 13.74 9.54
N LYS A 46 -3.71 12.53 9.67
CA LYS A 46 -2.28 12.30 9.48
C LYS A 46 -1.85 12.49 8.02
N ILE A 47 -2.70 12.12 7.07
CA ILE A 47 -2.48 12.35 5.63
C ILE A 47 -2.41 13.86 5.35
N SER A 48 -3.37 14.62 5.86
CA SER A 48 -3.46 16.08 5.69
C SER A 48 -2.33 16.81 6.40
N THR A 49 -2.08 16.52 7.69
CA THR A 49 -1.03 17.14 8.52
C THR A 49 0.36 16.99 7.88
N ARG A 50 0.63 15.84 7.27
CA ARG A 50 1.88 15.59 6.55
C ARG A 50 1.93 16.21 5.17
N ASN A 51 0.86 16.86 4.74
CA ASN A 51 0.74 17.40 3.39
C ASN A 51 1.14 16.35 2.32
N ALA A 52 0.59 15.14 2.49
CA ALA A 52 0.93 13.97 1.69
C ALA A 52 0.48 14.16 0.24
N GLY A 53 1.43 14.29 -0.68
CA GLY A 53 1.15 14.36 -2.12
C GLY A 53 1.19 13.00 -2.80
N LEU A 54 1.84 12.03 -2.17
CA LEU A 54 2.12 10.70 -2.72
C LEU A 54 1.89 9.61 -1.66
N VAL A 55 1.65 8.38 -2.08
CA VAL A 55 1.49 7.21 -1.19
C VAL A 55 2.69 7.00 -0.26
N LYS A 56 3.91 7.33 -0.71
CA LYS A 56 5.11 7.26 0.12
C LYS A 56 5.03 8.18 1.34
N ASP A 57 4.43 9.36 1.19
CA ASP A 57 4.29 10.32 2.29
C ASP A 57 3.33 9.80 3.36
N VAL A 58 2.34 8.98 2.95
CA VAL A 58 1.36 8.35 3.84
C VAL A 58 1.97 7.25 4.69
N MET A 59 2.82 6.38 4.12
CA MET A 59 3.22 5.11 4.73
C MET A 59 4.70 5.04 5.15
N ARG A 60 5.48 6.08 4.92
CA ARG A 60 6.96 6.05 5.03
C ARG A 60 7.52 5.73 6.42
N ASP A 61 6.78 5.98 7.50
CA ASP A 61 7.20 5.73 8.89
C ASP A 61 6.72 4.40 9.47
N ILE A 62 5.91 3.64 8.74
CA ILE A 62 5.44 2.33 9.19
C ILE A 62 6.63 1.34 9.20
N PRO A 63 6.89 0.65 10.33
CA PRO A 63 7.91 -0.40 10.39
C PRO A 63 7.65 -1.50 9.36
N GLY A 64 8.72 -1.96 8.69
CA GLY A 64 8.62 -3.01 7.68
C GLY A 64 8.02 -2.58 6.33
N VAL A 65 7.57 -1.32 6.20
CA VAL A 65 7.04 -0.75 4.96
C VAL A 65 8.07 0.20 4.34
N TYR A 66 8.25 0.06 3.04
CA TYR A 66 9.14 0.90 2.24
C TYR A 66 8.40 1.29 0.96
N VAL A 67 8.47 2.55 0.59
CA VAL A 67 7.87 3.03 -0.66
C VAL A 67 8.94 3.78 -1.44
N GLY A 68 9.30 3.25 -2.59
CA GLY A 68 10.21 3.89 -3.52
C GLY A 68 9.49 4.59 -4.66
N GLY A 69 10.18 5.48 -5.34
CA GLY A 69 9.70 6.20 -6.51
C GLY A 69 9.57 7.70 -6.30
N THR A 70 10.00 8.46 -7.31
CA THR A 70 10.07 9.92 -7.29
C THR A 70 8.75 10.61 -7.60
N ASN A 71 7.81 9.91 -8.26
CA ASN A 71 6.52 10.44 -8.67
C ASN A 71 5.42 9.38 -8.58
N GLY A 72 4.15 9.76 -8.80
CA GLY A 72 3.00 8.88 -8.68
C GLY A 72 3.01 7.64 -9.58
N MET A 73 3.74 7.70 -10.71
CA MET A 73 3.77 6.60 -11.68
C MET A 73 4.79 5.51 -11.38
N ASN A 74 5.76 5.76 -10.49
CA ASN A 74 6.82 4.80 -10.18
C ASN A 74 6.87 4.37 -8.72
N GLN A 75 5.90 4.78 -7.91
CA GLN A 75 5.82 4.37 -6.50
C GLN A 75 5.53 2.88 -6.37
N LYS A 76 6.42 2.16 -5.72
CA LYS A 76 6.26 0.75 -5.39
C LYS A 76 6.33 0.53 -3.90
N ILE A 77 5.29 -0.14 -3.38
CA ILE A 77 5.22 -0.51 -1.97
C ILE A 77 5.96 -1.82 -1.79
N TYR A 78 6.83 -1.86 -0.79
CA TYR A 78 7.48 -3.10 -0.33
C TYR A 78 7.12 -3.32 1.13
N MET A 79 6.77 -4.55 1.47
CA MET A 79 6.61 -4.98 2.86
C MET A 79 7.58 -6.11 3.14
N ARG A 80 8.50 -5.89 4.10
CA ARG A 80 9.55 -6.88 4.43
C ARG A 80 10.25 -7.42 3.19
N GLY A 81 10.55 -6.54 2.23
CA GLY A 81 11.21 -6.90 0.99
C GLY A 81 10.32 -7.47 -0.12
N VAL A 82 9.06 -7.81 0.15
CA VAL A 82 8.09 -8.24 -0.86
C VAL A 82 7.44 -7.01 -1.50
N SER A 83 7.47 -6.93 -2.84
CA SER A 83 6.90 -5.79 -3.58
C SER A 83 5.37 -5.83 -3.62
N ASP A 84 4.79 -4.74 -4.09
CA ASP A 84 3.38 -4.53 -4.38
C ASP A 84 2.72 -5.73 -5.08
N ARG A 85 3.42 -6.38 -6.02
CA ARG A 85 2.94 -7.59 -6.70
C ARG A 85 2.78 -8.82 -5.81
N GLY A 86 3.43 -8.83 -4.64
CA GLY A 86 3.28 -9.85 -3.59
C GLY A 86 2.38 -9.43 -2.44
N LEU A 87 1.71 -8.30 -2.54
CA LEU A 87 0.79 -7.77 -1.54
C LEU A 87 -0.66 -7.90 -2.02
N ASN A 88 -1.59 -7.94 -1.07
CA ASN A 88 -3.01 -7.74 -1.40
C ASN A 88 -3.36 -6.27 -1.19
N ILE A 89 -3.49 -5.51 -2.27
CA ILE A 89 -3.82 -4.08 -2.25
C ILE A 89 -5.26 -3.92 -2.69
N THR A 90 -6.05 -3.18 -1.91
CA THR A 90 -7.47 -2.90 -2.21
C THR A 90 -7.79 -1.43 -2.03
N ILE A 91 -8.77 -0.93 -2.80
CA ILE A 91 -9.42 0.38 -2.62
C ILE A 91 -10.91 0.12 -2.46
N ASP A 92 -11.49 0.52 -1.33
CA ASP A 92 -12.89 0.24 -0.94
C ASP A 92 -13.28 -1.25 -1.13
N GLY A 93 -12.33 -2.18 -0.88
CA GLY A 93 -12.50 -3.61 -1.06
C GLY A 93 -12.25 -4.14 -2.48
N ALA A 94 -12.08 -3.26 -3.48
CA ALA A 94 -11.75 -3.64 -4.85
C ALA A 94 -10.26 -3.95 -5.00
N LYS A 95 -9.91 -5.16 -5.43
CA LYS A 95 -8.52 -5.59 -5.63
C LYS A 95 -7.84 -4.77 -6.73
N GLN A 96 -6.65 -4.27 -6.45
CA GLN A 96 -5.79 -3.55 -7.37
C GLN A 96 -4.73 -4.49 -7.94
N ASN A 97 -4.79 -4.76 -9.24
CA ASN A 97 -3.87 -5.65 -9.94
C ASN A 97 -3.49 -5.01 -11.28
N GLY A 98 -2.37 -4.29 -11.31
CA GLY A 98 -1.94 -3.51 -12.47
C GLY A 98 -1.17 -4.30 -13.50
N ASN A 99 -0.10 -4.93 -13.15
CA ASN A 99 0.80 -5.76 -13.97
C ASN A 99 0.96 -5.33 -15.45
N THR A 100 1.05 -4.01 -15.68
CA THR A 100 1.16 -3.45 -17.04
C THR A 100 2.59 -3.47 -17.55
N PHE A 101 3.53 -3.00 -16.75
CA PHE A 101 4.96 -2.90 -17.05
C PHE A 101 5.77 -2.79 -15.75
N HIS A 102 6.83 -3.59 -15.58
CA HIS A 102 7.59 -3.69 -14.33
C HIS A 102 8.35 -2.41 -13.92
N HIS A 103 8.50 -1.44 -14.83
CA HIS A 103 9.10 -0.14 -14.53
C HIS A 103 8.09 0.90 -14.01
N ASN A 104 6.81 0.55 -13.92
CA ASN A 104 5.76 1.44 -13.45
C ASN A 104 5.13 0.94 -12.15
N ALA A 105 4.47 1.82 -11.41
CA ALA A 105 3.62 1.47 -10.29
C ALA A 105 2.35 0.76 -10.78
N ASP A 106 1.86 -0.17 -9.96
CA ASP A 106 0.57 -0.80 -10.18
C ASP A 106 -0.55 -0.06 -9.40
N LEU A 107 -0.21 0.83 -8.46
CA LEU A 107 -1.14 1.63 -7.69
C LEU A 107 -1.04 3.11 -8.07
N LEU A 108 -2.10 3.66 -8.62
CA LEU A 108 -2.31 5.09 -8.83
C LEU A 108 -3.44 5.53 -7.91
N ILE A 109 -3.19 6.42 -6.95
CA ILE A 109 -4.19 6.91 -6.01
C ILE A 109 -3.83 8.31 -5.53
N ASP A 110 -4.84 9.15 -5.36
CA ASP A 110 -4.70 10.48 -4.80
C ASP A 110 -4.92 10.43 -3.27
N PRO A 111 -3.92 10.78 -2.45
CA PRO A 111 -4.08 10.82 -0.99
C PRO A 111 -5.24 11.70 -0.50
N ASP A 112 -5.61 12.74 -1.23
CA ASP A 112 -6.68 13.66 -0.85
C ASP A 112 -8.08 13.03 -0.90
N LEU A 113 -8.24 11.88 -1.56
CA LEU A 113 -9.49 11.12 -1.61
C LEU A 113 -9.56 10.01 -0.56
N ILE A 114 -8.52 9.86 0.27
CA ILE A 114 -8.40 8.76 1.23
C ILE A 114 -8.77 9.24 2.63
N LYS A 115 -9.66 8.51 3.31
CA LYS A 115 -9.95 8.71 4.74
C LYS A 115 -9.11 7.84 5.67
N ALA A 116 -8.69 6.66 5.21
CA ALA A 116 -7.86 5.76 5.99
C ALA A 116 -7.07 4.79 5.11
N VAL A 117 -5.89 4.41 5.59
CA VAL A 117 -5.09 3.32 5.03
C VAL A 117 -4.79 2.33 6.13
N GLU A 118 -5.23 1.10 5.95
CA GLU A 118 -4.95 -0.02 6.85
C GLU A 118 -3.81 -0.84 6.25
N VAL A 119 -2.72 -1.00 7.01
CA VAL A 119 -1.52 -1.69 6.57
C VAL A 119 -1.22 -2.85 7.50
N GLU A 120 -1.38 -4.07 7.02
CA GLU A 120 -0.95 -5.26 7.73
C GLU A 120 0.37 -5.79 7.16
N VAL A 121 1.44 -5.63 7.92
CA VAL A 121 2.79 -6.07 7.54
C VAL A 121 2.97 -7.53 7.94
N GLY A 122 3.29 -8.37 6.96
CA GLY A 122 3.36 -9.83 7.12
C GLY A 122 1.99 -10.49 6.91
N SER A 123 2.01 -11.82 6.85
CA SER A 123 0.81 -12.61 6.54
C SER A 123 0.45 -13.48 7.73
N LYS A 124 -0.24 -12.90 8.71
CA LYS A 124 -0.64 -13.59 9.96
C LYS A 124 -2.07 -14.12 9.89
N SER A 125 -2.94 -13.42 9.16
CA SER A 125 -4.36 -13.70 9.04
C SER A 125 -4.71 -14.31 7.69
N VAL A 126 -5.57 -15.30 7.71
CA VAL A 126 -6.15 -15.85 6.48
C VAL A 126 -7.15 -14.90 5.82
N ALA A 127 -7.60 -13.87 6.55
CA ALA A 127 -8.52 -12.84 6.05
C ALA A 127 -7.83 -11.79 5.16
N ASN A 128 -6.49 -11.72 5.13
CA ASN A 128 -5.71 -10.72 4.37
C ASN A 128 -5.88 -10.79 2.84
N GLY A 129 -6.67 -11.73 2.34
CA GLY A 129 -6.98 -11.90 0.94
C GLY A 129 -6.01 -12.81 0.20
N SER A 130 -6.42 -13.16 -1.03
CA SER A 130 -5.67 -14.08 -1.88
C SER A 130 -4.40 -13.41 -2.43
N GLY A 131 -3.26 -14.13 -2.38
CA GLY A 131 -1.98 -13.69 -2.92
C GLY A 131 -1.16 -12.77 -2.02
N ALA A 132 -1.57 -12.56 -0.75
CA ALA A 132 -0.87 -11.76 0.24
C ALA A 132 0.39 -12.48 0.76
N LEU A 133 1.49 -12.45 -0.01
CA LEU A 133 2.78 -13.03 0.41
C LEU A 133 3.49 -12.19 1.48
N GLY A 134 3.45 -10.87 1.36
CA GLY A 134 4.12 -9.92 2.25
C GLY A 134 3.18 -9.15 3.18
N GLY A 135 1.87 -9.27 3.01
CA GLY A 135 0.86 -8.53 3.76
C GLY A 135 -0.21 -7.89 2.89
N SER A 136 -0.97 -6.97 3.47
CA SER A 136 -2.06 -6.28 2.77
C SER A 136 -2.08 -4.78 3.04
N VAL A 137 -2.63 -4.02 2.08
CA VAL A 137 -2.92 -2.59 2.19
C VAL A 137 -4.36 -2.36 1.74
N ALA A 138 -5.17 -1.81 2.61
CA ALA A 138 -6.54 -1.43 2.30
C ALA A 138 -6.69 0.09 2.39
N PHE A 139 -6.94 0.72 1.25
CA PHE A 139 -7.29 2.14 1.16
C PHE A 139 -8.80 2.27 1.25
N LYS A 140 -9.26 3.21 2.07
CA LYS A 140 -10.67 3.58 2.19
C LYS A 140 -10.83 5.03 1.73
N THR A 141 -11.71 5.26 0.77
CA THR A 141 -12.00 6.61 0.29
C THR A 141 -13.01 7.30 1.20
N VAL A 142 -13.03 8.64 1.15
CA VAL A 142 -13.94 9.46 1.96
C VAL A 142 -15.41 9.19 1.62
N ASP A 143 -16.29 9.30 2.62
CA ASP A 143 -17.76 9.30 2.49
C ASP A 143 -18.30 10.69 2.88
N ALA A 144 -19.51 11.06 2.44
CA ALA A 144 -20.11 12.34 2.81
C ALA A 144 -20.23 12.51 4.34
N LYS A 145 -20.55 11.44 5.04
CA LYS A 145 -20.69 11.42 6.51
C LYS A 145 -19.38 11.66 7.27
N ASP A 146 -18.23 11.43 6.64
CA ASP A 146 -16.91 11.69 7.25
C ASP A 146 -16.62 13.20 7.29
N LEU A 147 -17.28 14.00 6.43
CA LEU A 147 -17.02 15.42 6.25
C LEU A 147 -18.10 16.33 6.85
N LEU A 148 -19.32 15.82 7.04
CA LEU A 148 -20.43 16.56 7.64
C LEU A 148 -20.32 16.56 9.17
N GLU A 149 -20.52 17.72 9.78
CA GLU A 149 -20.69 17.84 11.23
C GLU A 149 -22.12 17.48 11.66
N SER A 150 -22.32 17.28 12.95
CA SER A 150 -23.66 16.98 13.48
C SER A 150 -24.66 18.10 13.14
N GLY A 151 -25.73 17.74 12.45
CA GLY A 151 -26.78 18.68 12.01
C GLY A 151 -26.53 19.31 10.63
N GLU A 152 -25.37 19.11 10.01
CA GLU A 152 -25.12 19.53 8.62
C GLU A 152 -25.71 18.51 7.66
N ILE A 153 -26.41 18.99 6.64
CA ILE A 153 -26.99 18.15 5.57
C ILE A 153 -26.29 18.34 4.22
N ILE A 154 -25.54 19.41 4.06
CA ILE A 154 -24.77 19.74 2.84
C ILE A 154 -23.53 20.50 3.23
N GLY A 155 -22.43 20.24 2.54
CA GLY A 155 -21.17 20.96 2.69
C GLY A 155 -20.36 20.91 1.41
N ALA A 156 -19.32 21.74 1.38
CA ALA A 156 -18.31 21.78 0.34
C ALA A 156 -16.93 21.98 0.98
N LYS A 157 -15.90 21.38 0.37
CA LYS A 157 -14.49 21.64 0.72
C LYS A 157 -13.75 22.04 -0.54
N ILE A 158 -13.11 23.20 -0.49
CA ILE A 158 -12.17 23.64 -1.54
C ILE A 158 -10.74 23.50 -1.02
N ARG A 159 -9.81 23.22 -1.91
CA ARG A 159 -8.39 23.10 -1.60
C ARG A 159 -7.55 23.71 -2.69
N SER A 160 -6.45 24.36 -2.30
CA SER A 160 -5.39 24.83 -3.21
C SER A 160 -4.04 24.60 -2.57
N GLY A 161 -3.05 24.15 -3.34
CA GLY A 161 -1.73 23.86 -2.86
C GLY A 161 -0.63 24.22 -3.83
N TYR A 162 0.57 24.44 -3.29
CA TYR A 162 1.78 24.70 -4.05
C TYR A 162 2.96 23.90 -3.47
N ALA A 163 3.81 23.35 -4.36
CA ALA A 163 5.07 22.70 -3.99
C ALA A 163 6.22 23.21 -4.88
N SER A 164 7.27 23.72 -4.26
CA SER A 164 8.31 24.50 -4.94
C SER A 164 9.28 23.66 -5.79
N ASN A 165 9.49 22.37 -5.45
CA ASN A 165 10.52 21.57 -6.12
C ASN A 165 10.18 21.30 -7.60
N SER A 166 8.91 21.04 -7.89
CA SER A 166 8.37 20.79 -9.24
C SER A 166 7.42 21.88 -9.72
N SER A 167 7.42 23.05 -9.11
CA SER A 167 6.44 24.13 -9.38
C SER A 167 4.99 23.62 -9.38
N GLU A 168 4.72 22.58 -8.58
CA GLU A 168 3.41 21.91 -8.54
C GLU A 168 2.34 22.85 -8.01
N PHE A 169 1.24 22.96 -8.74
CA PHE A 169 0.04 23.63 -8.31
C PHE A 169 -1.13 22.66 -8.30
N SER A 170 -1.77 22.54 -7.14
CA SER A 170 -2.89 21.61 -6.92
C SER A 170 -4.18 22.36 -6.58
N GLN A 171 -5.31 21.83 -7.04
CA GLN A 171 -6.66 22.34 -6.77
C GLN A 171 -7.60 21.17 -6.53
N GLY A 172 -8.51 21.32 -5.57
CA GLY A 172 -9.51 20.31 -5.25
C GLY A 172 -10.84 20.92 -4.88
N LEU A 173 -11.91 20.22 -5.23
CA LEU A 173 -13.28 20.53 -4.82
C LEU A 173 -13.96 19.23 -4.38
N MET A 174 -14.60 19.27 -3.22
CA MET A 174 -15.50 18.19 -2.74
C MET A 174 -16.87 18.81 -2.44
N LEU A 175 -17.91 18.16 -2.90
CA LEU A 175 -19.30 18.45 -2.58
C LEU A 175 -19.90 17.22 -1.91
N PHE A 176 -20.54 17.39 -0.77
CA PHE A 176 -21.06 16.28 0.01
C PHE A 176 -22.38 16.63 0.69
N THR A 177 -23.30 15.67 0.76
CA THR A 177 -24.63 15.92 1.29
C THR A 177 -25.29 14.65 1.82
N THR A 178 -26.20 14.85 2.79
CA THR A 178 -27.18 13.86 3.28
C THR A 178 -28.58 14.47 3.15
N PRO A 179 -29.11 14.57 1.90
CA PRO A 179 -30.29 15.38 1.61
C PRO A 179 -31.59 14.84 2.24
N VAL A 180 -31.63 13.55 2.51
CA VAL A 180 -32.70 12.86 3.24
C VAL A 180 -32.09 11.79 4.14
N GLU A 181 -32.84 11.35 5.13
CA GLU A 181 -32.41 10.32 6.06
C GLU A 181 -31.93 9.06 5.31
N GLY A 182 -30.77 8.58 5.67
CA GLY A 182 -30.14 7.40 5.10
C GLY A 182 -29.40 7.62 3.79
N LEU A 183 -29.74 8.65 2.99
CA LEU A 183 -29.08 8.92 1.71
C LEU A 183 -27.87 9.83 1.90
N ASP A 184 -26.74 9.45 1.34
CA ASP A 184 -25.51 10.27 1.32
C ASP A 184 -24.87 10.26 -0.08
N PHE A 185 -24.29 11.39 -0.43
CA PHE A 185 -23.62 11.58 -1.72
C PHE A 185 -22.37 12.44 -1.56
N ILE A 186 -21.29 12.04 -2.22
CA ILE A 186 -20.06 12.82 -2.35
C ILE A 186 -19.58 12.83 -3.81
N ALA A 187 -19.17 14.00 -4.26
CA ALA A 187 -18.45 14.22 -5.51
C ALA A 187 -17.18 14.99 -5.20
N ALA A 188 -16.03 14.44 -5.55
CA ALA A 188 -14.73 15.08 -5.40
C ALA A 188 -13.97 15.07 -6.71
N ILE A 189 -13.24 16.15 -6.97
CA ILE A 189 -12.33 16.28 -8.10
C ILE A 189 -11.07 17.02 -7.66
N ASN A 190 -9.89 16.47 -8.01
CA ASN A 190 -8.60 17.10 -7.78
C ASN A 190 -7.81 17.17 -9.08
N HIS A 191 -7.08 18.25 -9.25
CA HIS A 191 -6.17 18.47 -10.37
C HIS A 191 -4.83 18.98 -9.84
N LYS A 192 -3.71 18.42 -10.35
CA LYS A 192 -2.35 18.86 -10.07
C LYS A 192 -1.63 19.08 -11.41
N GLY A 193 -0.98 20.22 -11.57
CA GLY A 193 -0.07 20.49 -12.68
C GLY A 193 1.33 20.68 -12.13
N TYR A 194 2.35 20.15 -12.80
CA TYR A 194 3.74 20.23 -12.34
C TYR A 194 4.74 20.12 -13.47
N ASP A 195 5.89 20.75 -13.25
CA ASP A 195 7.08 20.63 -14.08
C ASP A 195 7.98 19.48 -13.58
N TYR A 196 9.09 19.24 -14.29
CA TYR A 196 10.14 18.37 -13.78
C TYR A 196 10.65 18.85 -12.43
N GLY A 197 10.79 17.94 -11.48
CA GLY A 197 11.44 18.20 -10.21
C GLY A 197 12.96 18.25 -10.32
N LYS A 198 13.60 18.57 -9.20
CA LYS A 198 15.05 18.59 -9.06
C LYS A 198 15.48 17.78 -7.83
N SER A 199 16.52 16.96 -7.97
CA SER A 199 17.19 16.32 -6.85
C SER A 199 18.03 17.34 -6.05
N GLY A 200 18.56 16.94 -4.89
CA GLY A 200 19.35 17.84 -4.05
C GLY A 200 20.61 18.41 -4.70
N ASN A 201 21.15 17.79 -5.76
CA ASN A 201 22.26 18.27 -6.58
C ASN A 201 21.81 18.93 -7.90
N GLY A 202 20.51 19.18 -8.06
CA GLY A 202 19.94 19.88 -9.21
C GLY A 202 19.68 19.02 -10.45
N ASN A 203 19.89 17.69 -10.40
CA ASN A 203 19.53 16.82 -11.51
C ASN A 203 18.02 16.86 -11.74
N LYS A 204 17.62 16.93 -12.99
CA LYS A 204 16.25 16.83 -13.45
C LYS A 204 15.67 15.44 -13.11
N ILE A 205 14.47 15.38 -12.54
CA ILE A 205 13.82 14.13 -12.13
C ILE A 205 12.31 14.16 -12.44
N GLY A 206 11.72 12.98 -12.51
CA GLY A 206 10.28 12.83 -12.65
C GLY A 206 9.79 13.08 -14.08
N GLY A 207 8.78 13.90 -14.23
CA GLY A 207 8.14 14.26 -15.48
C GLY A 207 7.50 15.64 -15.42
N ASP A 208 7.08 16.16 -16.58
CA ASP A 208 6.33 17.40 -16.76
C ASP A 208 4.91 17.03 -17.20
N GLY A 209 3.93 17.33 -16.37
CA GLY A 209 2.58 16.86 -16.65
C GLY A 209 1.52 17.31 -15.66
N ASN A 210 0.43 16.57 -15.67
CA ASN A 210 -0.66 16.81 -14.73
C ASN A 210 -1.33 15.50 -14.30
N ASP A 211 -1.96 15.56 -13.13
CA ASP A 211 -2.78 14.51 -12.56
C ASP A 211 -4.20 15.00 -12.44
N LEU A 212 -5.15 14.12 -12.75
CA LEU A 212 -6.57 14.32 -12.53
C LEU A 212 -7.11 13.14 -11.75
N SER A 213 -7.76 13.40 -10.62
CA SER A 213 -8.48 12.38 -9.87
C SER A 213 -9.90 12.83 -9.56
N TYR A 214 -10.84 11.88 -9.54
CA TYR A 214 -12.19 12.15 -9.06
C TYR A 214 -12.78 10.94 -8.34
N LEU A 215 -13.68 11.22 -7.41
CA LEU A 215 -14.49 10.26 -6.68
C LEU A 215 -15.97 10.68 -6.75
N LEU A 216 -16.82 9.73 -7.14
CA LEU A 216 -18.27 9.84 -7.01
C LEU A 216 -18.72 8.67 -6.15
N LYS A 217 -19.44 8.94 -5.06
CA LYS A 217 -19.98 7.90 -4.20
C LYS A 217 -21.40 8.26 -3.77
N LEU A 218 -22.30 7.30 -3.90
CA LEU A 218 -23.69 7.39 -3.45
C LEU A 218 -23.95 6.24 -2.49
N GLY A 219 -24.45 6.52 -1.31
CA GLY A 219 -24.82 5.54 -0.30
C GLY A 219 -26.24 5.70 0.18
N TYR A 220 -26.90 4.59 0.50
CA TYR A 220 -28.20 4.58 1.12
C TYR A 220 -28.27 3.57 2.27
N SER A 221 -28.55 4.07 3.47
CA SER A 221 -28.75 3.29 4.69
C SER A 221 -30.26 3.17 4.97
N PHE A 222 -30.74 1.98 5.31
CA PHE A 222 -32.16 1.71 5.54
C PHE A 222 -32.33 0.59 6.57
N LEU A 223 -33.49 0.58 7.25
CA LEU A 223 -33.85 -0.41 8.29
C LEU A 223 -32.74 -0.57 9.35
N ASP A 224 -32.08 0.54 9.72
CA ASP A 224 -31.04 0.68 10.77
C ASP A 224 -29.79 -0.21 10.63
N ALA A 225 -29.87 -1.28 9.85
CA ALA A 225 -28.81 -2.28 9.74
C ALA A 225 -28.25 -2.45 8.33
N HIS A 226 -28.89 -1.89 7.32
CA HIS A 226 -28.56 -2.11 5.93
C HIS A 226 -27.94 -0.85 5.30
N ARG A 227 -26.91 -1.03 4.50
CA ARG A 227 -26.36 0.01 3.65
C ARG A 227 -26.02 -0.56 2.27
N ILE A 228 -26.39 0.15 1.23
CA ILE A 228 -25.91 -0.10 -0.13
C ILE A 228 -25.18 1.15 -0.61
N SER A 229 -24.05 0.97 -1.28
CA SER A 229 -23.31 2.08 -1.86
C SER A 229 -22.70 1.71 -3.20
N ILE A 230 -22.63 2.69 -4.09
CA ILE A 230 -21.93 2.61 -5.36
C ILE A 230 -20.88 3.70 -5.41
N SER A 231 -19.66 3.36 -5.86
CA SER A 231 -18.60 4.34 -6.06
C SER A 231 -17.93 4.19 -7.41
N ARG A 232 -17.49 5.32 -7.94
CA ARG A 232 -16.57 5.40 -9.09
C ARG A 232 -15.41 6.29 -8.72
N GLU A 233 -14.21 5.75 -8.82
CA GLU A 233 -12.97 6.47 -8.63
C GLU A 233 -12.12 6.38 -9.90
N HIS A 234 -11.51 7.50 -10.28
CA HIS A 234 -10.62 7.62 -11.41
C HIS A 234 -9.34 8.34 -10.98
N ASN A 235 -8.22 7.89 -11.51
CA ASN A 235 -6.93 8.54 -11.33
C ASN A 235 -6.16 8.51 -12.65
N GLU A 236 -5.70 9.67 -13.13
CA GLU A 236 -5.01 9.86 -14.39
C GLU A 236 -3.74 10.67 -14.17
N PHE A 237 -2.62 10.17 -14.71
CA PHE A 237 -1.36 10.89 -14.87
C PHE A 237 -1.05 11.02 -16.35
N LYS A 238 -0.80 12.23 -16.83
CA LYS A 238 -0.44 12.46 -18.23
C LYS A 238 0.57 13.58 -18.38
N GLY A 239 1.48 13.43 -19.34
CA GLY A 239 2.54 14.40 -19.59
C GLY A 239 3.75 13.80 -20.28
N ILE A 240 4.87 14.49 -20.18
CA ILE A 240 6.17 14.08 -20.73
C ILE A 240 6.95 13.32 -19.68
N TYR A 241 7.17 12.03 -19.90
CA TYR A 241 7.83 11.14 -18.95
C TYR A 241 8.79 10.18 -19.65
N PRO A 242 9.84 9.68 -18.95
CA PRO A 242 10.68 8.63 -19.48
C PRO A 242 9.88 7.34 -19.68
N ILE A 243 10.26 6.53 -20.67
CA ILE A 243 9.61 5.23 -20.94
C ILE A 243 9.64 4.30 -19.72
N ARG A 244 10.68 4.41 -18.91
CA ARG A 244 10.89 3.69 -17.65
C ARG A 244 10.79 4.67 -16.50
N ALA A 245 9.62 4.77 -15.91
CA ALA A 245 9.36 5.76 -14.85
C ALA A 245 10.28 5.60 -13.62
N GLU A 246 10.76 4.38 -13.33
CA GLU A 246 11.72 4.15 -12.23
C GLU A 246 13.15 4.67 -12.50
N PHE A 247 13.40 5.21 -13.68
CA PHE A 247 14.66 5.87 -14.06
C PHE A 247 14.39 7.33 -14.43
N GLY A 248 13.68 8.02 -13.56
CA GLY A 248 13.21 9.38 -13.79
C GLY A 248 14.28 10.41 -14.08
N SER A 249 15.56 10.09 -13.81
CA SER A 249 16.69 10.97 -14.14
C SER A 249 17.29 10.72 -15.51
N SER A 250 16.95 9.61 -16.18
CA SER A 250 17.60 9.28 -17.47
C SER A 250 17.12 10.16 -18.62
N HIS A 251 15.90 10.65 -18.56
CA HIS A 251 15.23 11.44 -19.60
C HIS A 251 15.43 10.92 -21.04
N ALA A 252 15.97 9.72 -21.16
CA ALA A 252 16.12 9.06 -22.44
C ALA A 252 14.74 8.60 -22.93
N ASN A 253 14.38 9.01 -24.13
CA ASN A 253 13.07 8.72 -24.73
C ASN A 253 11.90 9.29 -23.91
N ASP A 254 12.05 10.50 -23.35
CA ASP A 254 10.93 11.26 -22.81
C ASP A 254 9.92 11.50 -23.92
N ASP A 255 8.67 11.20 -23.64
CA ASP A 255 7.58 11.34 -24.60
C ASP A 255 6.24 11.48 -23.86
N TYR A 256 5.21 11.90 -24.56
CA TYR A 256 3.89 12.03 -23.97
C TYR A 256 3.32 10.65 -23.63
N ARG A 257 2.99 10.46 -22.36
CA ARG A 257 2.44 9.23 -21.79
C ARG A 257 1.25 9.51 -20.91
N LYS A 258 0.32 8.56 -20.89
CA LYS A 258 -0.85 8.59 -20.05
C LYS A 258 -0.99 7.30 -19.26
N TYR A 259 -1.26 7.42 -17.98
CA TYR A 259 -1.54 6.32 -17.06
C TYR A 259 -2.89 6.57 -16.43
N GLU A 260 -3.74 5.55 -16.42
CA GLU A 260 -5.10 5.63 -15.90
C GLU A 260 -5.41 4.44 -15.00
N ARG A 261 -6.13 4.71 -13.93
CA ARG A 261 -6.78 3.69 -13.12
C ARG A 261 -8.22 4.08 -12.87
N ASP A 262 -9.10 3.14 -13.15
CA ASP A 262 -10.52 3.22 -12.88
C ASP A 262 -10.93 2.15 -11.88
N THR A 263 -11.70 2.50 -10.85
CA THR A 263 -12.29 1.56 -9.91
C THR A 263 -13.78 1.87 -9.74
N THR A 264 -14.63 0.87 -9.94
CA THR A 264 -16.05 0.95 -9.65
C THR A 264 -16.39 -0.11 -8.63
N THR A 265 -17.11 0.26 -7.56
CA THR A 265 -17.57 -0.69 -6.55
C THR A 265 -19.07 -0.58 -6.36
N LEU A 266 -19.72 -1.72 -6.09
CA LEU A 266 -21.05 -1.83 -5.53
C LEU A 266 -20.92 -2.60 -4.23
N LYS A 267 -21.23 -1.96 -3.11
CA LYS A 267 -21.08 -2.53 -1.77
C LYS A 267 -22.44 -2.64 -1.08
N TYR A 268 -22.66 -3.76 -0.44
CA TYR A 268 -23.76 -3.97 0.49
C TYR A 268 -23.20 -4.32 1.86
N GLU A 269 -23.70 -3.66 2.88
CA GLU A 269 -23.37 -3.89 4.29
C GLU A 269 -24.64 -4.24 5.07
N TYR A 270 -24.53 -5.25 5.94
CA TYR A 270 -25.60 -5.64 6.85
C TYR A 270 -25.00 -5.83 8.25
N LYS A 271 -25.40 -4.95 9.17
CA LYS A 271 -24.84 -4.85 10.53
C LYS A 271 -25.94 -4.77 11.58
N PRO A 272 -26.78 -5.82 11.74
CA PRO A 272 -27.92 -5.79 12.67
C PRO A 272 -27.47 -5.82 14.14
N SER A 273 -26.31 -6.42 14.44
CA SER A 273 -25.75 -6.59 15.78
C SER A 273 -24.31 -7.08 15.70
N ASN A 274 -23.66 -7.24 16.85
CA ASN A 274 -22.33 -7.87 16.93
C ASN A 274 -22.31 -9.35 16.46
N LEU A 275 -23.47 -10.02 16.44
CA LEU A 275 -23.59 -11.41 15.98
C LEU A 275 -23.38 -11.56 14.48
N LEU A 276 -23.60 -10.50 13.70
CA LEU A 276 -23.35 -10.54 12.26
C LEU A 276 -23.06 -9.14 11.73
N ASN A 277 -21.84 -8.97 11.21
CA ASN A 277 -21.44 -7.84 10.40
C ASN A 277 -21.00 -8.40 9.04
N LEU A 278 -21.81 -8.19 8.00
CA LEU A 278 -21.59 -8.70 6.63
C LEU A 278 -21.30 -7.54 5.68
N GLU A 279 -20.25 -7.68 4.89
CA GLU A 279 -19.91 -6.80 3.78
C GLU A 279 -19.80 -7.62 2.50
N VAL A 280 -20.52 -7.23 1.45
CA VAL A 280 -20.40 -7.81 0.10
C VAL A 280 -20.02 -6.70 -0.86
N THR A 281 -18.89 -6.87 -1.58
CA THR A 281 -18.39 -5.89 -2.54
C THR A 281 -18.23 -6.54 -3.91
N ALA A 282 -18.97 -6.07 -4.88
CA ALA A 282 -18.72 -6.36 -6.31
C ALA A 282 -17.94 -5.20 -6.92
N TYR A 283 -16.95 -5.48 -7.77
CA TYR A 283 -16.07 -4.45 -8.30
C TYR A 283 -15.56 -4.72 -9.70
N ASN A 284 -15.18 -3.63 -10.35
CA ASN A 284 -14.40 -3.60 -11.58
C ASN A 284 -13.23 -2.63 -11.41
N THR A 285 -12.01 -3.07 -11.75
CA THR A 285 -10.82 -2.21 -11.84
C THR A 285 -10.19 -2.32 -13.20
N GLU A 286 -9.69 -1.22 -13.74
CA GLU A 286 -8.95 -1.19 -14.99
C GLU A 286 -7.72 -0.30 -14.82
N HIS A 287 -6.53 -0.87 -15.06
CA HIS A 287 -5.27 -0.15 -15.16
C HIS A 287 -4.87 -0.07 -16.61
N LYS A 288 -4.56 1.13 -17.08
CA LYS A 288 -4.24 1.39 -18.46
C LYS A 288 -3.06 2.32 -18.58
N LYS A 289 -2.16 2.00 -19.49
CA LYS A 289 -1.06 2.86 -19.92
C LYS A 289 -1.19 3.10 -21.41
N ASP A 290 -1.14 4.37 -21.83
CA ASP A 290 -0.97 4.76 -23.22
C ASP A 290 0.44 5.32 -23.41
N ASP A 291 1.16 4.73 -24.35
CA ASP A 291 2.60 4.95 -24.54
C ASP A 291 2.92 4.92 -26.04
N PRO A 292 3.60 5.95 -26.60
CA PRO A 292 3.88 6.02 -28.03
C PRO A 292 4.72 4.85 -28.54
N VAL A 293 5.58 4.26 -27.68
CA VAL A 293 6.46 3.13 -28.01
C VAL A 293 5.81 1.78 -27.68
N LEU A 294 5.25 1.65 -26.47
CA LEU A 294 4.67 0.39 -25.97
C LEU A 294 3.21 0.21 -26.38
N LYS A 295 2.57 1.27 -26.88
CA LYS A 295 1.16 1.34 -27.26
C LYS A 295 0.25 1.24 -26.03
N ILE A 296 -1.01 0.85 -26.21
CA ILE A 296 -1.97 0.74 -25.11
C ILE A 296 -1.79 -0.61 -24.42
N LEU A 297 -1.45 -0.55 -23.14
CA LEU A 297 -1.28 -1.70 -22.27
C LEU A 297 -2.28 -1.62 -21.12
N GLY A 298 -2.76 -2.77 -20.61
CA GLY A 298 -3.60 -2.72 -19.43
C GLY A 298 -3.93 -4.08 -18.83
N VAL A 299 -4.53 -4.01 -17.64
CA VAL A 299 -5.12 -5.15 -16.94
C VAL A 299 -6.49 -4.73 -16.43
N LYS A 300 -7.48 -5.59 -16.66
CA LYS A 300 -8.83 -5.44 -16.16
C LYS A 300 -9.17 -6.54 -15.18
N THR A 301 -9.66 -6.19 -14.00
CA THR A 301 -10.07 -7.12 -12.96
C THR A 301 -11.52 -6.90 -12.59
N ASN A 302 -12.32 -7.96 -12.61
CA ASN A 302 -13.66 -8.00 -12.06
C ASN A 302 -13.69 -8.95 -10.88
N GLY A 303 -14.39 -8.62 -9.82
CA GLY A 303 -14.48 -9.48 -8.66
C GLY A 303 -15.70 -9.24 -7.80
N ILE A 304 -15.90 -10.17 -6.90
CA ILE A 304 -16.85 -10.08 -5.79
C ILE A 304 -16.19 -10.69 -4.57
N ASN A 305 -16.34 -10.04 -3.43
CA ASN A 305 -15.95 -10.60 -2.14
C ASN A 305 -17.11 -10.43 -1.15
N ALA A 306 -17.23 -11.38 -0.25
CA ALA A 306 -18.13 -11.32 0.90
C ALA A 306 -17.28 -11.61 2.14
N LYS A 307 -17.35 -10.70 3.12
CA LYS A 307 -16.67 -10.79 4.41
C LYS A 307 -17.71 -10.71 5.51
N ALA A 308 -17.58 -11.55 6.51
CA ALA A 308 -18.43 -11.49 7.69
C ALA A 308 -17.60 -11.57 8.97
N LYS A 309 -18.08 -10.87 9.99
CA LYS A 309 -17.60 -10.93 11.38
C LYS A 309 -18.77 -11.24 12.29
N SER A 310 -18.55 -12.15 13.23
CA SER A 310 -19.50 -12.52 14.29
C SER A 310 -18.77 -12.52 15.61
N VAL A 311 -19.34 -11.86 16.61
CA VAL A 311 -18.82 -11.88 17.99
C VAL A 311 -19.81 -12.62 18.86
N VAL A 312 -19.34 -13.65 19.56
CA VAL A 312 -20.13 -14.47 20.48
C VAL A 312 -19.45 -14.47 21.84
N GLU A 313 -20.19 -14.08 22.87
CA GLU A 313 -19.74 -14.08 24.25
C GLU A 313 -20.43 -15.22 25.02
N SER A 314 -19.64 -16.05 25.70
CA SER A 314 -20.12 -17.18 26.50
C SER A 314 -19.29 -17.31 27.79
N GLY A 315 -19.76 -16.71 28.86
CA GLY A 315 -19.03 -16.66 30.13
C GLY A 315 -17.71 -15.92 30.00
N ALA A 316 -16.59 -16.61 30.28
CA ALA A 316 -15.25 -16.05 30.17
C ALA A 316 -14.64 -16.13 28.76
N LEU A 317 -15.35 -16.71 27.79
CA LEU A 317 -14.90 -16.87 26.41
C LEU A 317 -15.58 -15.85 25.51
N THR A 318 -14.79 -15.03 24.83
CA THR A 318 -15.24 -14.23 23.69
C THR A 318 -14.66 -14.82 22.40
N GLN A 319 -15.53 -15.14 21.46
CA GLN A 319 -15.15 -15.64 20.13
C GLN A 319 -15.40 -14.57 19.07
N THR A 320 -14.40 -14.31 18.25
CA THR A 320 -14.55 -13.42 17.11
C THR A 320 -14.27 -14.20 15.82
N PHE A 321 -15.35 -14.63 15.18
CA PHE A 321 -15.28 -15.30 13.89
C PHE A 321 -15.11 -14.28 12.77
N ARG A 322 -14.13 -14.49 11.87
CA ARG A 322 -13.97 -13.79 10.60
C ARG A 322 -13.97 -14.80 9.49
N TYR A 323 -14.91 -14.69 8.57
CA TYR A 323 -15.07 -15.66 7.50
C TYR A 323 -15.54 -14.97 6.22
N GLY A 324 -15.29 -15.59 5.09
CA GLY A 324 -15.66 -14.99 3.84
C GLY A 324 -15.26 -15.77 2.61
N THR A 325 -15.63 -15.21 1.47
CA THR A 325 -15.30 -15.75 0.15
C THR A 325 -14.87 -14.63 -0.78
N GLU A 326 -14.01 -14.95 -1.73
CA GLU A 326 -13.47 -14.03 -2.72
C GLU A 326 -13.46 -14.71 -4.08
N PHE A 327 -13.93 -14.02 -5.08
CA PHE A 327 -13.76 -14.36 -6.48
C PHE A 327 -13.22 -13.16 -7.24
N TYR A 328 -12.20 -13.37 -8.07
CA TYR A 328 -11.82 -12.39 -9.08
C TYR A 328 -11.34 -13.02 -10.37
N GLN A 329 -11.49 -12.26 -11.44
CA GLN A 329 -10.97 -12.55 -12.75
C GLN A 329 -10.14 -11.36 -13.24
N SER A 330 -8.86 -11.62 -13.57
CA SER A 330 -7.96 -10.62 -14.17
C SER A 330 -7.62 -11.02 -15.60
N LYS A 331 -7.58 -10.02 -16.50
CA LYS A 331 -7.18 -10.17 -17.90
C LYS A 331 -6.21 -9.08 -18.28
N ASN A 332 -5.10 -9.44 -18.94
CA ASN A 332 -4.26 -8.46 -19.58
C ASN A 332 -4.81 -8.10 -20.97
N PHE A 333 -4.46 -6.91 -21.44
CA PHE A 333 -4.69 -6.51 -22.82
C PHE A 333 -3.56 -5.61 -23.33
N SER A 334 -3.37 -5.61 -24.65
CA SER A 334 -2.47 -4.73 -25.37
C SER A 334 -3.11 -4.39 -26.72
N LYS A 335 -2.96 -3.16 -27.21
CA LYS A 335 -3.48 -2.72 -28.50
C LYS A 335 -2.37 -2.05 -29.31
N PRO A 336 -2.29 -2.22 -30.66
CA PRO A 336 -3.25 -2.98 -31.47
C PRO A 336 -3.13 -4.49 -31.32
N ASP A 337 -1.99 -5.03 -30.89
CA ASP A 337 -1.70 -6.45 -30.88
C ASP A 337 -1.73 -7.01 -29.45
N ASN A 338 -2.50 -8.06 -29.24
CA ASN A 338 -2.49 -8.82 -27.97
C ASN A 338 -2.25 -10.31 -28.31
N HIS A 339 -1.00 -10.68 -28.43
CA HIS A 339 -0.59 -12.02 -28.84
C HIS A 339 -0.88 -13.08 -27.76
N TYR A 340 -0.84 -12.66 -26.49
CA TYR A 340 -0.98 -13.54 -25.32
C TYR A 340 -2.01 -12.99 -24.35
N PRO A 341 -3.33 -13.06 -24.68
CA PRO A 341 -4.41 -12.51 -23.83
C PRO A 341 -4.69 -13.42 -22.64
N GLU A 342 -3.80 -13.44 -21.67
CA GLU A 342 -3.92 -14.28 -20.49
C GLU A 342 -5.10 -13.87 -19.60
N LYS A 343 -5.61 -14.87 -18.86
CA LYS A 343 -6.71 -14.73 -17.93
C LYS A 343 -6.46 -15.53 -16.68
N VAL A 344 -6.58 -14.90 -15.53
CA VAL A 344 -6.60 -15.53 -14.21
C VAL A 344 -8.03 -15.58 -13.70
N ASN A 345 -8.45 -16.71 -13.13
CA ASN A 345 -9.61 -16.86 -12.25
C ASN A 345 -9.11 -17.31 -10.89
N ASN A 346 -9.59 -16.68 -9.84
CA ASN A 346 -9.26 -17.04 -8.46
C ASN A 346 -10.54 -17.17 -7.64
N TYR A 347 -10.66 -18.25 -6.89
CA TYR A 347 -11.73 -18.49 -5.93
C TYR A 347 -11.11 -18.82 -4.58
N SER A 348 -11.58 -18.22 -3.52
CA SER A 348 -11.16 -18.61 -2.18
C SER A 348 -12.27 -18.50 -1.16
N ILE A 349 -12.19 -19.36 -0.15
CA ILE A 349 -13.03 -19.32 1.05
C ILE A 349 -12.12 -19.39 2.27
N TYR A 350 -12.43 -18.67 3.32
CA TYR A 350 -11.65 -18.64 4.53
C TYR A 350 -12.52 -18.52 5.78
N ALA A 351 -11.96 -18.98 6.89
CA ALA A 351 -12.48 -18.76 8.22
C ALA A 351 -11.33 -18.70 9.23
N GLU A 352 -11.44 -17.82 10.20
CA GLU A 352 -10.61 -17.76 11.40
C GLU A 352 -11.45 -17.43 12.61
N ASP A 353 -11.04 -17.86 13.79
CA ASP A 353 -11.74 -17.63 15.05
C ASP A 353 -10.75 -17.16 16.11
N ALA A 354 -10.88 -15.96 16.60
CA ALA A 354 -10.13 -15.46 17.74
C ALA A 354 -10.86 -15.82 19.03
N LEU A 355 -10.37 -16.88 19.67
CA LEU A 355 -10.82 -17.43 20.95
C LEU A 355 -10.11 -16.67 22.07
N ASN A 356 -10.79 -15.74 22.72
CA ASN A 356 -10.25 -14.99 23.86
C ASN A 356 -10.70 -15.60 25.18
N PHE A 357 -9.72 -16.07 25.97
CA PHE A 357 -9.88 -16.61 27.31
C PHE A 357 -9.17 -15.70 28.31
N SER A 358 -9.78 -14.57 28.68
CA SER A 358 -9.17 -13.60 29.60
C SER A 358 -7.79 -13.09 29.09
N SER A 359 -6.68 -13.64 29.59
CA SER A 359 -5.32 -13.24 29.22
C SER A 359 -4.76 -13.94 27.97
N LEU A 360 -5.44 -14.98 27.46
CA LEU A 360 -4.96 -15.78 26.32
C LEU A 360 -5.93 -15.65 25.14
N THR A 361 -5.41 -15.25 23.99
CA THR A 361 -6.13 -15.32 22.71
C THR A 361 -5.46 -16.34 21.79
N ILE A 362 -6.24 -17.30 21.30
CA ILE A 362 -5.82 -18.31 20.32
C ILE A 362 -6.60 -18.05 19.03
N THR A 363 -5.90 -17.90 17.92
CA THR A 363 -6.57 -17.64 16.64
C THR A 363 -6.17 -18.65 15.57
N PRO A 364 -6.86 -19.79 15.46
CA PRO A 364 -6.76 -20.68 14.32
C PRO A 364 -7.48 -20.10 13.10
N GLY A 365 -6.91 -20.32 11.92
CA GLY A 365 -7.53 -19.92 10.66
C GLY A 365 -7.14 -20.86 9.52
N ILE A 366 -7.98 -20.93 8.51
CA ILE A 366 -7.73 -21.70 7.29
C ILE A 366 -8.34 -20.99 6.09
N ARG A 367 -7.61 -20.97 4.97
CA ARG A 367 -8.11 -20.54 3.66
C ARG A 367 -7.88 -21.64 2.64
N TYR A 368 -8.88 -21.91 1.82
CA TYR A 368 -8.73 -22.68 0.58
C TYR A 368 -8.74 -21.72 -0.60
N THR A 369 -7.82 -21.93 -1.54
CA THR A 369 -7.74 -21.14 -2.78
C THR A 369 -7.65 -22.08 -3.97
N HIS A 370 -8.55 -21.88 -4.94
CA HIS A 370 -8.45 -22.42 -6.30
C HIS A 370 -8.02 -21.29 -7.25
N HIS A 371 -6.88 -21.47 -7.91
CA HIS A 371 -6.30 -20.49 -8.82
C HIS A 371 -6.07 -21.12 -10.19
N GLU A 372 -6.61 -20.49 -11.23
CA GLU A 372 -6.50 -20.94 -12.62
C GLU A 372 -5.92 -19.82 -13.47
N LEU A 373 -4.84 -20.10 -14.21
CA LEU A 373 -4.28 -19.23 -15.23
C LEU A 373 -4.44 -19.88 -16.60
N LYS A 374 -5.23 -19.26 -17.48
CA LYS A 374 -5.22 -19.56 -18.91
C LYS A 374 -4.10 -18.77 -19.58
N SER A 375 -3.10 -19.48 -20.07
CA SER A 375 -1.90 -18.97 -20.74
C SER A 375 -1.77 -19.56 -22.14
N TYR A 376 -0.67 -19.31 -22.80
CA TYR A 376 -0.46 -19.69 -24.20
C TYR A 376 0.93 -20.27 -24.41
N ASP A 377 1.09 -20.98 -25.54
CA ASP A 377 2.34 -21.57 -26.02
C ASP A 377 2.41 -21.38 -27.55
N GLY A 378 3.56 -20.94 -28.05
CA GLY A 378 3.78 -20.77 -29.49
C GLY A 378 4.16 -19.37 -29.91
N LYS A 379 4.24 -19.16 -31.23
CA LYS A 379 4.59 -17.88 -31.86
C LYS A 379 3.37 -16.97 -31.96
N ALA A 380 3.61 -15.67 -31.86
CA ALA A 380 2.57 -14.65 -32.09
C ALA A 380 1.82 -14.93 -33.42
N GLY A 381 0.49 -14.89 -33.36
CA GLY A 381 -0.38 -15.26 -34.48
C GLY A 381 -0.67 -16.75 -34.62
N ASN A 382 0.06 -17.65 -33.95
CA ASN A 382 -0.19 -19.11 -33.94
C ASN A 382 0.11 -19.66 -32.53
N VAL A 383 -0.78 -19.41 -31.61
CA VAL A 383 -0.66 -19.81 -30.19
C VAL A 383 -1.67 -20.89 -29.84
N LYS A 384 -1.25 -21.84 -29.01
CA LYS A 384 -2.11 -22.83 -28.38
C LYS A 384 -2.39 -22.41 -26.93
N SER A 385 -3.61 -22.58 -26.45
CA SER A 385 -3.95 -22.32 -25.07
C SER A 385 -3.41 -23.41 -24.14
N TYR A 386 -2.98 -23.00 -22.97
CA TYR A 386 -2.54 -23.86 -21.88
C TYR A 386 -3.12 -23.37 -20.56
N THR A 387 -3.64 -24.27 -19.72
CA THR A 387 -4.25 -23.89 -18.45
C THR A 387 -3.48 -24.49 -17.28
N TYR A 388 -3.05 -23.63 -16.37
CA TYR A 388 -2.48 -24.02 -15.08
C TYR A 388 -3.57 -23.98 -14.02
N LYS A 389 -3.62 -24.99 -13.15
CA LYS A 389 -4.55 -25.07 -12.02
C LYS A 389 -3.80 -25.38 -10.74
N PHE A 390 -4.09 -24.60 -9.72
CA PHE A 390 -3.50 -24.73 -8.39
C PHE A 390 -4.62 -24.76 -7.36
N ASN A 391 -4.51 -25.70 -6.42
CA ASN A 391 -5.41 -25.81 -5.26
C ASN A 391 -4.54 -25.79 -4.01
N GLU A 392 -4.82 -24.92 -3.07
CA GLU A 392 -3.97 -24.78 -1.89
C GLU A 392 -4.79 -24.50 -0.63
N PHE A 393 -4.43 -25.19 0.46
CA PHE A 393 -4.86 -24.88 1.80
C PHE A 393 -3.76 -24.10 2.53
N THR A 394 -4.11 -22.96 3.07
CA THR A 394 -3.21 -22.08 3.81
C THR A 394 -3.71 -21.91 5.24
N PRO A 395 -3.26 -22.78 6.17
CA PRO A 395 -3.55 -22.63 7.60
C PRO A 395 -2.76 -21.47 8.20
N ALA A 396 -3.32 -20.88 9.26
CA ALA A 396 -2.69 -19.92 10.15
C ALA A 396 -3.05 -20.23 11.61
N LEU A 397 -2.15 -19.89 12.52
CA LEU A 397 -2.36 -19.97 13.95
C LEU A 397 -1.63 -18.80 14.61
N ALA A 398 -2.32 -18.06 15.45
CA ALA A 398 -1.68 -17.08 16.32
C ALA A 398 -2.07 -17.31 17.77
N LEU A 399 -1.12 -17.03 18.66
CA LEU A 399 -1.28 -17.03 20.11
C LEU A 399 -0.85 -15.65 20.60
N ASP A 400 -1.66 -15.02 21.44
CA ASP A 400 -1.34 -13.76 22.15
C ASP A 400 -1.66 -13.98 23.63
N TYR A 401 -0.68 -13.74 24.50
CA TYR A 401 -0.82 -13.95 25.93
C TYR A 401 -0.41 -12.70 26.72
N GLU A 402 -1.34 -12.17 27.48
CA GLU A 402 -1.07 -11.09 28.42
C GLU A 402 -0.39 -11.62 29.67
N ILE A 403 0.93 -11.43 29.77
CA ILE A 403 1.78 -11.93 30.87
C ILE A 403 1.46 -11.17 32.16
N VAL A 404 1.38 -9.86 32.06
CA VAL A 404 0.89 -8.92 33.09
C VAL A 404 0.14 -7.82 32.37
N LYS A 405 -0.68 -7.06 33.08
CA LYS A 405 -1.49 -5.98 32.49
C LYS A 405 -0.67 -5.10 31.55
N GLY A 406 -1.09 -5.07 30.29
CA GLY A 406 -0.46 -4.29 29.22
C GLY A 406 0.78 -4.93 28.58
N LEU A 407 1.36 -6.03 29.14
CA LEU A 407 2.48 -6.73 28.53
C LEU A 407 2.03 -8.03 27.88
N ASN A 408 2.05 -8.06 26.56
CA ASN A 408 1.66 -9.21 25.75
C ASN A 408 2.88 -9.86 25.08
N ALA A 409 2.94 -11.20 25.10
CA ALA A 409 3.79 -11.99 24.22
C ALA A 409 2.94 -12.65 23.15
N PHE A 410 3.44 -12.65 21.92
CA PHE A 410 2.73 -13.32 20.83
C PHE A 410 3.65 -14.18 19.98
N VAL A 411 3.07 -15.20 19.37
CA VAL A 411 3.68 -16.04 18.34
C VAL A 411 2.66 -16.33 17.26
N SER A 412 3.07 -16.35 15.99
CA SER A 412 2.19 -16.73 14.89
C SER A 412 2.91 -17.56 13.83
N TYR A 413 2.14 -18.39 13.17
CA TYR A 413 2.50 -19.14 11.99
C TYR A 413 1.44 -18.96 10.92
N ALA A 414 1.84 -18.77 9.67
CA ALA A 414 0.93 -18.82 8.53
C ALA A 414 1.62 -19.41 7.29
N LYS A 415 0.90 -20.27 6.60
CA LYS A 415 1.27 -20.67 5.24
C LYS A 415 0.74 -19.64 4.25
N VAL A 416 1.57 -19.21 3.30
CA VAL A 416 1.20 -18.26 2.26
C VAL A 416 1.27 -18.91 0.88
N PHE A 417 0.43 -18.41 -0.03
CA PHE A 417 0.27 -18.94 -1.39
C PHE A 417 -0.01 -17.83 -2.38
N ARG A 418 0.61 -17.92 -3.57
CA ARG A 418 0.27 -17.11 -4.72
C ARG A 418 0.44 -17.90 -6.01
N GLY A 419 -0.63 -18.04 -6.78
CA GLY A 419 -0.56 -18.52 -8.15
C GLY A 419 0.09 -17.49 -9.10
N PRO A 420 0.51 -17.89 -10.30
CA PRO A 420 1.05 -16.99 -11.31
C PRO A 420 -0.02 -15.99 -11.79
N ASP A 421 0.29 -14.72 -11.85
CA ASP A 421 -0.57 -13.69 -12.43
C ASP A 421 -0.55 -13.72 -13.97
N VAL A 422 -1.43 -12.92 -14.60
CA VAL A 422 -1.31 -12.63 -16.03
C VAL A 422 0.07 -12.06 -16.33
N ILE A 423 0.62 -12.41 -17.49
CA ILE A 423 1.89 -11.82 -17.93
C ILE A 423 1.74 -10.30 -18.07
N GLU A 424 2.82 -9.58 -17.88
CA GLU A 424 2.81 -8.12 -18.11
C GLU A 424 2.24 -7.80 -19.49
N SER A 425 1.36 -6.81 -19.54
CA SER A 425 0.68 -6.45 -20.78
C SER A 425 1.65 -6.04 -21.89
N MET A 426 2.82 -5.49 -21.49
CA MET A 426 3.93 -5.19 -22.40
C MET A 426 4.40 -6.45 -23.16
N TYR A 427 4.58 -7.57 -22.46
CA TYR A 427 4.96 -8.83 -23.11
C TYR A 427 3.82 -9.44 -23.91
N ALA A 428 2.58 -9.31 -23.45
CA ALA A 428 1.41 -9.79 -24.17
C ALA A 428 1.27 -9.18 -25.57
N GLY A 429 1.70 -7.92 -25.76
CA GLY A 429 1.68 -7.25 -27.06
C GLY A 429 2.95 -7.41 -27.87
N ARG A 430 4.12 -7.56 -27.25
CA ARG A 430 5.42 -7.44 -27.93
C ARG A 430 6.23 -8.73 -28.03
N ALA A 431 5.98 -9.72 -27.19
CA ALA A 431 6.68 -11.00 -27.27
C ALA A 431 6.35 -11.70 -28.60
N LYS A 432 7.41 -12.15 -29.28
CA LYS A 432 7.27 -12.84 -30.57
C LYS A 432 7.03 -14.34 -30.39
N ASN A 433 7.45 -14.90 -29.26
CA ASN A 433 7.33 -16.32 -28.95
C ASN A 433 7.19 -16.49 -27.44
N PHE A 434 6.30 -17.38 -27.02
CA PHE A 434 6.07 -17.74 -25.63
C PHE A 434 6.12 -19.26 -25.48
N GLU A 435 6.82 -19.77 -24.47
CA GLU A 435 6.94 -21.18 -24.18
C GLU A 435 6.27 -21.51 -22.85
N ALA A 436 5.25 -22.36 -22.88
CA ALA A 436 4.57 -22.78 -21.66
C ALA A 436 5.45 -23.74 -20.83
N ASN A 437 5.65 -23.39 -19.55
CA ASN A 437 6.32 -24.26 -18.59
C ASN A 437 5.30 -25.22 -17.95
N LYS A 438 5.18 -26.43 -18.46
CA LYS A 438 4.22 -27.43 -17.97
C LYS A 438 4.44 -27.85 -16.52
N ASN A 439 5.65 -27.61 -15.98
CA ASN A 439 6.03 -27.95 -14.61
C ASN A 439 6.00 -26.73 -13.67
N LEU A 440 5.37 -25.61 -14.07
CA LEU A 440 5.29 -24.41 -13.25
C LEU A 440 4.55 -24.70 -11.95
N LYS A 441 5.16 -24.30 -10.83
CA LYS A 441 4.61 -24.39 -9.47
C LYS A 441 4.23 -23.01 -8.97
N ALA A 442 3.18 -22.92 -8.18
CA ALA A 442 2.82 -21.69 -7.49
C ALA A 442 3.86 -21.31 -6.44
N THR A 443 4.01 -20.03 -6.17
CA THR A 443 4.82 -19.55 -5.05
C THR A 443 4.11 -19.87 -3.74
N THR A 444 4.83 -20.49 -2.81
CA THR A 444 4.35 -20.77 -1.45
C THR A 444 5.38 -20.32 -0.42
N GLY A 445 4.97 -20.17 0.82
CA GLY A 445 5.89 -19.86 1.92
C GLY A 445 5.31 -20.21 3.27
N ASN A 446 6.21 -20.24 4.26
CA ASN A 446 5.86 -20.37 5.68
C ASN A 446 6.36 -19.13 6.40
N SER A 447 5.45 -18.39 7.02
CA SER A 447 5.71 -17.17 7.78
C SER A 447 5.62 -17.45 9.27
N TYR A 448 6.59 -16.97 10.03
CA TYR A 448 6.69 -17.08 11.47
C TYR A 448 6.92 -15.70 12.05
N GLU A 449 6.21 -15.35 13.11
CA GLU A 449 6.44 -14.11 13.85
C GLU A 449 6.36 -14.38 15.35
N THR A 450 7.15 -13.66 16.12
CA THR A 450 7.08 -13.63 17.58
C THR A 450 7.48 -12.27 18.09
N GLY A 451 7.00 -11.89 19.25
CA GLY A 451 7.36 -10.60 19.82
C GLY A 451 6.68 -10.30 21.13
N LEU A 452 6.99 -9.11 21.61
CA LEU A 452 6.43 -8.52 22.82
C LEU A 452 5.79 -7.18 22.47
N LYS A 453 4.70 -6.86 23.15
CA LYS A 453 4.06 -5.55 23.15
C LYS A 453 3.85 -5.12 24.58
N TYR A 454 4.16 -3.89 24.88
CA TYR A 454 3.88 -3.30 26.17
C TYR A 454 3.23 -1.94 25.98
N HIS A 455 2.06 -1.76 26.55
CA HIS A 455 1.30 -0.51 26.47
C HIS A 455 0.66 -0.19 27.81
N GLY A 456 0.41 1.08 28.03
CA GLY A 456 -0.27 1.54 29.22
C GLY A 456 -0.53 3.03 29.18
N ASP A 457 -1.38 3.44 30.12
CA ASP A 457 -1.72 4.84 30.35
C ASP A 457 -0.84 5.38 31.48
N ILE A 458 -0.29 6.57 31.27
CA ILE A 458 0.42 7.34 32.32
C ILE A 458 -0.58 8.23 33.04
N SER A 459 -1.53 8.79 32.28
CA SER A 459 -2.65 9.58 32.75
C SER A 459 -3.79 9.51 31.74
N GLU A 460 -4.94 10.17 32.01
CA GLU A 460 -6.06 10.22 31.04
C GLU A 460 -5.68 10.77 29.66
N ALA A 461 -4.67 11.64 29.58
CA ALA A 461 -4.20 12.25 28.32
C ALA A 461 -2.79 11.78 27.91
N SER A 462 -2.23 10.79 28.59
CA SER A 462 -0.83 10.35 28.34
C SER A 462 -0.75 8.82 28.30
N SER A 463 -0.10 8.29 27.26
CA SER A 463 0.03 6.84 27.05
C SER A 463 1.38 6.49 26.45
N TYR A 464 1.79 5.24 26.59
CA TYR A 464 2.97 4.70 25.91
C TYR A 464 2.66 3.36 25.25
N SER A 465 3.41 3.06 24.20
CA SER A 465 3.33 1.78 23.50
C SER A 465 4.72 1.38 22.99
N LEU A 466 5.16 0.18 23.37
CA LEU A 466 6.41 -0.42 22.94
C LEU A 466 6.11 -1.73 22.20
N SER A 467 6.79 -2.00 21.10
CA SER A 467 6.69 -3.27 20.39
C SER A 467 8.04 -3.72 19.88
N ALA A 468 8.36 -4.99 20.13
CA ALA A 468 9.54 -5.66 19.58
C ALA A 468 9.09 -6.96 18.92
N LYS A 469 9.44 -7.13 17.64
CA LYS A 469 8.97 -8.23 16.81
C LYS A 469 10.12 -8.81 16.00
N TYR A 470 10.24 -10.13 16.00
CA TYR A 470 11.04 -10.90 15.07
C TYR A 470 10.13 -11.58 14.05
N PHE A 471 10.52 -11.57 12.79
CA PHE A 471 9.79 -12.25 11.72
C PHE A 471 10.74 -13.06 10.84
N MET A 472 10.22 -14.14 10.26
CA MET A 472 10.90 -14.94 9.24
C MET A 472 9.87 -15.57 8.30
N THR A 473 10.07 -15.39 6.98
CA THR A 473 9.27 -16.08 5.97
C THR A 473 10.18 -16.82 5.00
N LYS A 474 9.90 -18.10 4.79
CA LYS A 474 10.63 -18.99 3.87
C LYS A 474 9.79 -19.23 2.62
N TYR A 475 10.13 -18.57 1.52
CA TYR A 475 9.45 -18.72 0.24
C TYR A 475 10.07 -19.82 -0.61
N LYS A 476 9.22 -20.49 -1.40
CA LYS A 476 9.58 -21.52 -2.39
C LYS A 476 8.93 -21.23 -3.72
N ASN A 477 9.56 -21.73 -4.80
CA ASN A 477 9.00 -21.67 -6.16
C ASN A 477 8.69 -20.24 -6.62
N LEU A 478 9.59 -19.29 -6.35
CA LEU A 478 9.46 -17.92 -6.83
C LEU A 478 9.28 -17.91 -8.33
N ILE A 479 8.27 -17.18 -8.84
CA ILE A 479 7.94 -17.15 -10.27
C ILE A 479 8.55 -15.92 -10.90
N VAL A 480 9.26 -16.11 -12.01
CA VAL A 480 9.83 -15.02 -12.83
C VAL A 480 9.61 -15.31 -14.31
N ASP A 481 9.52 -14.25 -15.11
CA ASP A 481 9.54 -14.33 -16.56
C ASP A 481 11.00 -14.29 -17.02
N SER A 482 11.39 -15.23 -17.90
CA SER A 482 12.75 -15.39 -18.39
C SER A 482 12.72 -15.62 -19.90
N ASN A 483 13.81 -15.26 -20.59
CA ASN A 483 14.00 -15.60 -21.99
C ASN A 483 14.72 -16.94 -22.10
N THR A 484 14.21 -17.83 -22.96
CA THR A 484 14.90 -19.05 -23.34
C THR A 484 16.10 -18.75 -24.27
N ALA A 485 16.98 -19.72 -24.47
CA ALA A 485 18.11 -19.60 -25.42
C ALA A 485 17.64 -19.21 -26.84
N ASN A 486 16.45 -19.60 -27.23
CA ASN A 486 15.83 -19.30 -28.52
C ASN A 486 15.08 -17.96 -28.53
N GLY A 487 15.18 -17.15 -27.46
CA GLY A 487 14.54 -15.86 -27.34
C GLY A 487 13.02 -15.92 -27.06
N ALA A 488 12.48 -17.09 -26.75
CA ALA A 488 11.09 -17.20 -26.31
C ALA A 488 10.97 -16.73 -24.85
N LEU A 489 9.90 -16.03 -24.54
CA LEU A 489 9.54 -15.70 -23.17
C LEU A 489 8.97 -16.96 -22.48
N LYS A 490 9.44 -17.25 -21.28
CA LYS A 490 9.03 -18.41 -20.49
C LYS A 490 8.90 -18.05 -19.02
N ARG A 491 7.83 -18.49 -18.40
CA ARG A 491 7.64 -18.36 -16.95
C ARG A 491 8.31 -19.55 -16.25
N ILE A 492 9.18 -19.28 -15.28
CA ILE A 492 9.95 -20.31 -14.57
C ILE A 492 9.87 -20.14 -13.06
N ASN A 493 10.12 -21.21 -12.33
CA ASN A 493 10.39 -21.16 -10.90
C ASN A 493 11.88 -20.92 -10.68
N ALA A 494 12.22 -19.83 -10.00
CA ALA A 494 13.56 -19.33 -9.82
C ALA A 494 14.12 -19.61 -8.41
N GLY A 495 13.76 -20.74 -7.81
CA GLY A 495 14.23 -21.11 -6.48
C GLY A 495 13.37 -20.54 -5.36
N GLY A 496 14.00 -20.22 -4.22
CA GLY A 496 13.36 -19.70 -3.01
C GLY A 496 14.05 -18.46 -2.45
N ALA A 497 13.45 -17.88 -1.41
CA ALA A 497 14.07 -16.83 -0.60
C ALA A 497 13.65 -16.96 0.87
N ASP A 498 14.63 -16.77 1.76
CA ASP A 498 14.35 -16.58 3.19
C ASP A 498 14.44 -15.09 3.50
N ILE A 499 13.37 -14.54 4.05
CA ILE A 499 13.31 -13.14 4.49
C ILE A 499 13.13 -13.16 6.00
N SER A 500 14.01 -12.47 6.72
CA SER A 500 13.92 -12.35 8.18
C SER A 500 14.32 -10.98 8.66
N GLY A 501 13.89 -10.60 9.86
CA GLY A 501 14.25 -9.31 10.42
C GLY A 501 13.64 -9.03 11.78
N VAL A 502 13.89 -7.80 12.25
CA VAL A 502 13.39 -7.27 13.52
C VAL A 502 12.69 -5.94 13.25
N GLU A 503 11.56 -5.74 13.90
CA GLU A 503 10.83 -4.47 13.93
C GLU A 503 10.69 -4.02 15.37
N LEU A 504 11.19 -2.82 15.69
CA LEU A 504 11.02 -2.16 16.98
C LEU A 504 10.20 -0.89 16.78
N LEU A 505 9.30 -0.61 17.70
CA LEU A 505 8.49 0.59 17.71
C LEU A 505 8.28 1.06 19.15
N ALA A 506 8.52 2.33 19.40
CA ALA A 506 8.16 3.01 20.64
C ALA A 506 7.33 4.24 20.33
N ARG A 507 6.23 4.42 21.04
CA ARG A 507 5.39 5.60 20.99
C ARG A 507 5.16 6.13 22.40
N LEU A 508 5.17 7.45 22.54
CA LEU A 508 4.89 8.15 23.77
C LEU A 508 4.02 9.35 23.45
N ASN A 509 2.86 9.40 24.06
CA ASN A 509 1.92 10.51 23.96
C ASN A 509 1.83 11.16 25.34
N LEU A 510 2.17 12.43 25.43
CA LEU A 510 2.17 13.24 26.66
C LEU A 510 1.32 14.48 26.41
N ASP A 511 0.02 14.42 26.68
CA ASP A 511 -0.94 15.50 26.44
C ASP A 511 -0.78 16.16 25.04
N ALA A 512 -0.02 17.24 24.94
CA ALA A 512 0.21 17.96 23.69
C ALA A 512 1.36 17.40 22.83
N LEU A 513 2.23 16.53 23.37
CA LEU A 513 3.43 16.00 22.71
C LEU A 513 3.24 14.53 22.32
N SER A 514 3.44 14.22 21.03
CA SER A 514 3.48 12.85 20.52
C SER A 514 4.85 12.54 19.94
N LEU A 515 5.45 11.45 20.40
CA LEU A 515 6.76 10.95 19.94
C LEU A 515 6.62 9.53 19.42
N ALA A 516 7.27 9.23 18.29
CA ALA A 516 7.39 7.87 17.78
C ALA A 516 8.79 7.62 17.25
N VAL A 517 9.35 6.46 17.63
CA VAL A 517 10.65 5.96 17.13
C VAL A 517 10.46 4.56 16.61
N SER A 518 11.00 4.26 15.44
CA SER A 518 11.01 2.90 14.93
C SER A 518 12.37 2.49 14.37
N TYR A 519 12.62 1.20 14.43
CA TYR A 519 13.74 0.54 13.77
C TYR A 519 13.24 -0.71 13.04
N THR A 520 13.70 -0.89 11.82
CA THR A 520 13.46 -2.10 11.05
C THR A 520 14.77 -2.59 10.48
N HIS A 521 15.13 -3.83 10.81
CA HIS A 521 16.17 -4.61 10.14
C HIS A 521 15.51 -5.68 9.28
N GLN A 522 15.97 -5.86 8.05
CA GLN A 522 15.58 -6.99 7.22
C GLN A 522 16.75 -7.54 6.43
N SER A 523 16.69 -8.83 6.14
CA SER A 523 17.65 -9.55 5.30
C SER A 523 16.90 -10.46 4.35
N VAL A 524 17.26 -10.43 3.07
CA VAL A 524 16.74 -11.33 2.04
C VAL A 524 17.86 -12.24 1.57
N LYS A 525 17.72 -13.55 1.82
CA LYS A 525 18.68 -14.58 1.40
C LYS A 525 18.03 -15.48 0.36
N TYR A 526 18.49 -15.39 -0.88
CA TYR A 526 18.03 -16.29 -1.93
C TYR A 526 18.59 -17.70 -1.73
N LYS A 527 17.74 -18.69 -1.94
CA LYS A 527 18.10 -20.12 -2.03
C LYS A 527 18.05 -20.52 -3.48
N ASP A 528 19.08 -21.19 -3.90
CA ASP A 528 19.33 -21.52 -5.29
C ASP A 528 19.62 -20.28 -6.15
N ARG A 529 20.50 -20.43 -7.12
CA ARG A 529 20.84 -19.33 -8.02
C ARG A 529 19.68 -19.07 -8.94
N VAL A 530 19.05 -17.92 -8.77
CA VAL A 530 17.93 -17.50 -9.59
C VAL A 530 18.44 -17.13 -10.99
N LEU A 531 17.93 -17.82 -12.00
CA LEU A 531 18.18 -17.46 -13.38
C LEU A 531 17.50 -16.12 -13.69
N THR A 532 18.29 -15.13 -14.11
CA THR A 532 17.73 -13.87 -14.63
C THR A 532 17.92 -13.80 -16.12
N SER A 533 17.14 -12.95 -16.78
CA SER A 533 17.28 -12.73 -18.22
C SER A 533 18.69 -12.28 -18.56
N CYS A 534 19.37 -13.06 -19.40
CA CYS A 534 20.69 -12.73 -19.91
C CYS A 534 20.63 -11.50 -20.84
N ARG A 535 21.63 -10.64 -20.80
CA ARG A 535 21.87 -9.68 -21.87
C ARG A 535 22.03 -10.45 -23.20
N ARG A 536 21.47 -9.91 -24.29
CA ARG A 536 21.67 -10.44 -25.64
C ARG A 536 23.16 -10.66 -25.90
N GLY A 537 23.57 -11.91 -26.14
CA GLY A 537 24.96 -12.27 -26.40
C GLY A 537 25.73 -12.90 -25.22
N ALA A 538 25.12 -13.09 -24.05
CA ALA A 538 25.75 -13.85 -22.97
C ALA A 538 25.72 -15.35 -23.29
N ILE A 539 26.86 -16.00 -23.23
CA ILE A 539 27.00 -17.45 -23.41
C ILE A 539 26.92 -18.09 -22.02
N GLY A 540 25.84 -18.82 -21.74
CA GLY A 540 25.63 -19.56 -20.50
C GLY A 540 24.50 -19.01 -19.63
N PRO A 541 24.13 -19.72 -18.54
CA PRO A 541 23.08 -19.28 -17.64
C PRO A 541 23.53 -18.03 -16.88
N CYS A 542 22.74 -16.96 -16.97
CA CYS A 542 22.96 -15.77 -16.21
C CYS A 542 22.32 -15.90 -14.82
N TYR A 543 23.13 -15.75 -13.81
CA TYR A 543 22.71 -15.83 -12.42
C TYR A 543 22.77 -14.45 -11.79
N SER A 544 21.69 -13.98 -11.20
CA SER A 544 21.68 -12.83 -10.33
C SER A 544 20.89 -13.14 -9.07
N THR A 545 21.51 -12.92 -7.94
CA THR A 545 20.88 -13.09 -6.63
C THR A 545 20.00 -11.89 -6.24
N SER A 546 20.12 -10.76 -6.94
CA SER A 546 19.49 -9.50 -6.56
C SER A 546 18.23 -9.14 -7.36
N ASN A 547 17.87 -9.88 -8.39
CA ASN A 547 16.83 -9.48 -9.36
C ASN A 547 15.68 -10.46 -9.55
N VAL A 548 15.25 -11.14 -8.52
CA VAL A 548 13.88 -11.64 -8.56
C VAL A 548 12.98 -10.43 -8.42
N ILE A 549 12.31 -10.06 -9.52
CA ILE A 549 11.32 -9.00 -9.50
C ILE A 549 10.33 -9.32 -8.38
N GLY A 550 10.27 -8.46 -7.39
CA GLY A 550 9.35 -8.60 -6.27
C GLY A 550 9.93 -8.92 -4.90
N TYR A 551 11.24 -9.23 -4.81
CA TYR A 551 11.88 -9.49 -3.50
C TYR A 551 13.16 -8.66 -3.40
N ARG A 552 13.26 -7.81 -2.36
CA ARG A 552 14.43 -6.93 -2.18
C ARG A 552 14.78 -6.77 -0.71
N ASP A 553 16.07 -6.85 -0.44
CA ASP A 553 16.62 -6.37 0.81
C ASP A 553 16.59 -4.83 0.81
N GLN A 554 15.82 -4.25 1.73
CA GLN A 554 15.71 -2.80 1.91
C GLN A 554 16.70 -2.26 2.95
N GLY A 555 17.44 -3.14 3.66
CA GLY A 555 18.39 -2.75 4.70
C GLY A 555 17.73 -2.21 5.97
N ASP A 556 18.53 -1.49 6.76
CA ASP A 556 18.15 -0.96 8.05
C ASP A 556 17.53 0.42 7.91
N LYS A 557 16.32 0.58 8.46
CA LYS A 557 15.54 1.81 8.47
C LYS A 557 15.28 2.25 9.90
N TYR A 558 15.53 3.51 10.18
CA TYR A 558 15.18 4.18 11.44
C TYR A 558 14.23 5.34 11.14
N THR A 559 13.22 5.53 11.97
CA THR A 559 12.33 6.70 11.88
C THR A 559 12.21 7.36 13.24
N PHE A 560 12.10 8.67 13.23
CA PHE A 560 11.74 9.49 14.39
C PHE A 560 10.68 10.48 13.96
N ASN A 561 9.60 10.57 14.72
CA ASN A 561 8.53 11.54 14.53
C ASN A 561 8.24 12.23 15.87
N ALA A 562 8.13 13.53 15.85
CA ALA A 562 7.74 14.34 17.00
C ALA A 562 6.68 15.35 16.54
N GLU A 563 5.56 15.42 17.25
CA GLU A 563 4.47 16.35 16.98
C GLU A 563 4.06 17.04 18.28
N TYR A 564 3.89 18.36 18.24
CA TYR A 564 3.45 19.15 19.37
C TYR A 564 2.24 20.01 18.99
N ALA A 565 1.17 19.89 19.76
CA ALA A 565 -0.08 20.63 19.57
C ALA A 565 -0.10 21.90 20.45
N PHE A 566 -0.02 23.06 19.82
CA PHE A 566 -0.21 24.37 20.45
C PHE A 566 -1.69 24.72 20.46
N SER A 567 -2.45 24.19 21.44
CA SER A 567 -3.91 24.34 21.52
C SER A 567 -4.38 25.80 21.67
N SER A 568 -3.54 26.70 22.22
CA SER A 568 -3.86 28.11 22.34
C SER A 568 -3.93 28.89 21.03
N ILE A 569 -3.33 28.34 19.97
CA ILE A 569 -3.28 28.92 18.62
C ILE A 569 -3.74 27.94 17.55
N ASP A 570 -4.45 26.87 17.93
CA ASP A 570 -4.99 25.85 17.02
C ASP A 570 -3.95 25.32 16.00
N THR A 571 -2.70 25.14 16.44
CA THR A 571 -1.57 24.79 15.55
C THR A 571 -0.85 23.53 16.04
N LEU A 572 -0.62 22.59 15.13
CA LEU A 572 0.24 21.45 15.34
C LEU A 572 1.55 21.68 14.58
N VAL A 573 2.69 21.41 15.21
CA VAL A 573 4.01 21.45 14.58
C VAL A 573 4.62 20.05 14.66
N GLY A 574 5.14 19.57 13.55
CA GLY A 574 5.73 18.26 13.45
C GLY A 574 7.13 18.25 12.86
N TYR A 575 7.94 17.30 13.29
CA TYR A 575 9.25 16.97 12.75
C TYR A 575 9.32 15.47 12.45
N ASN A 576 9.82 15.12 11.28
CA ASN A 576 10.03 13.75 10.87
C ASN A 576 11.47 13.54 10.39
N LEU A 577 12.10 12.45 10.83
CA LEU A 577 13.42 12.01 10.38
C LEU A 577 13.31 10.56 9.92
N ILE A 578 13.81 10.28 8.72
CA ILE A 578 14.02 8.93 8.21
C ILE A 578 15.49 8.75 7.90
N TYR A 579 16.11 7.73 8.49
CA TYR A 579 17.48 7.35 8.22
C TYR A 579 17.55 5.91 7.69
N PHE A 580 18.28 5.73 6.61
CA PHE A 580 18.66 4.42 6.08
C PHE A 580 20.14 4.21 6.22
N ALA A 581 20.55 3.09 6.80
CA ALA A 581 21.94 2.70 6.89
C ALA A 581 22.47 2.27 5.50
N SER A 582 23.78 2.42 5.30
CA SER A 582 24.43 1.90 4.11
C SER A 582 24.36 0.36 4.07
N LYS A 583 24.27 -0.19 2.89
CA LYS A 583 24.31 -1.63 2.71
C LYS A 583 25.11 -2.05 1.47
N ASN A 584 25.74 -3.21 1.54
CA ASN A 584 26.31 -3.86 0.40
C ASN A 584 25.29 -4.80 -0.25
N THR A 585 25.18 -4.73 -1.54
CA THR A 585 24.34 -5.62 -2.34
C THR A 585 25.10 -6.07 -3.58
N VAL A 586 24.55 -7.01 -4.33
CA VAL A 586 25.17 -7.48 -5.56
C VAL A 586 24.44 -6.87 -6.74
N SER A 587 25.21 -6.28 -7.66
CA SER A 587 24.67 -5.69 -8.88
C SER A 587 24.04 -6.74 -9.78
N ALA A 588 22.91 -6.40 -10.37
CA ALA A 588 22.26 -7.24 -11.36
C ALA A 588 23.14 -7.45 -12.60
N GLY A 589 23.41 -8.70 -12.93
CA GLY A 589 23.99 -9.12 -14.19
C GLY A 589 25.53 -9.15 -14.26
N ASN A 590 26.25 -8.80 -13.20
CA ASN A 590 27.72 -8.89 -13.20
C ASN A 590 28.34 -9.34 -11.87
N ASP A 591 27.57 -9.75 -10.89
CA ASP A 591 27.98 -10.22 -9.57
C ASP A 591 28.94 -9.27 -8.80
N LYS A 592 29.02 -7.98 -9.20
CA LYS A 592 29.82 -6.99 -8.51
C LYS A 592 29.13 -6.52 -7.26
N SER A 593 29.89 -6.44 -6.17
CA SER A 593 29.43 -5.81 -4.94
C SER A 593 29.22 -4.32 -5.17
N VAL A 594 28.07 -3.82 -4.73
CA VAL A 594 27.65 -2.42 -4.81
C VAL A 594 27.33 -1.93 -3.42
N ASN A 595 27.92 -0.82 -3.03
CA ASN A 595 27.53 -0.14 -1.81
C ASN A 595 26.42 0.86 -2.10
N ILE A 596 25.26 0.68 -1.47
CA ILE A 596 24.20 1.67 -1.45
C ILE A 596 24.44 2.57 -0.24
N PRO A 597 24.68 3.88 -0.43
CA PRO A 597 25.06 4.75 0.66
C PRO A 597 23.92 5.00 1.63
N SER A 598 24.28 5.30 2.89
CA SER A 598 23.33 5.78 3.88
C SER A 598 22.82 7.17 3.56
N TYR A 599 21.59 7.46 4.00
CA TYR A 599 21.03 8.79 3.94
C TYR A 599 20.10 9.07 5.12
N ALA A 600 20.02 10.36 5.48
CA ALA A 600 19.04 10.88 6.42
C ALA A 600 18.23 11.98 5.74
N VAL A 601 16.93 11.94 5.88
CA VAL A 601 16.00 12.96 5.37
C VAL A 601 15.15 13.47 6.51
N SER A 602 15.11 14.78 6.67
CA SER A 602 14.35 15.46 7.72
C SER A 602 13.30 16.36 7.08
N ASP A 603 12.12 16.38 7.69
CA ASP A 603 11.03 17.27 7.32
C ASP A 603 10.52 18.02 8.56
N ILE A 604 10.10 19.26 8.37
CA ILE A 604 9.39 20.05 9.37
C ILE A 604 8.09 20.55 8.74
N TYR A 605 7.00 20.48 9.49
CA TYR A 605 5.69 20.87 9.01
C TYR A 605 4.83 21.45 10.13
N ALA A 606 3.84 22.24 9.75
CA ALA A 606 2.86 22.80 10.66
C ALA A 606 1.46 22.77 10.02
N THR A 607 0.45 22.53 10.85
CA THR A 607 -0.97 22.57 10.49
C THR A 607 -1.68 23.56 11.39
N TYR A 608 -2.28 24.60 10.82
CA TYR A 608 -3.19 25.50 11.49
C TYR A 608 -4.63 25.12 11.13
N SER A 609 -5.44 24.79 12.15
CA SER A 609 -6.82 24.35 11.95
C SER A 609 -7.71 24.87 13.09
N PRO A 610 -8.25 26.09 12.98
CA PRO A 610 -9.04 26.72 14.03
C PRO A 610 -10.38 25.98 14.23
N SER A 611 -10.63 25.64 15.48
CA SER A 611 -11.83 24.88 15.90
C SER A 611 -13.08 25.77 16.03
N SER A 612 -12.92 27.12 16.04
CA SER A 612 -14.00 28.07 16.28
C SER A 612 -13.74 29.43 15.63
N GLY A 613 -14.73 30.32 15.68
CA GLY A 613 -14.63 31.70 15.17
C GLY A 613 -14.77 31.81 13.66
N LYS A 614 -14.32 32.95 13.10
CA LYS A 614 -14.46 33.29 11.68
C LYS A 614 -13.71 32.39 10.72
N PHE A 615 -12.71 31.68 11.22
CA PHE A 615 -11.84 30.80 10.43
C PHE A 615 -12.13 29.31 10.70
N LYS A 616 -13.23 28.98 11.39
CA LYS A 616 -13.68 27.58 11.50
C LYS A 616 -13.83 27.00 10.10
N GLY A 617 -13.33 25.77 9.89
CA GLY A 617 -13.31 25.11 8.58
C GLY A 617 -12.07 25.42 7.73
N LEU A 618 -11.26 26.44 8.09
CA LEU A 618 -9.97 26.69 7.46
C LEU A 618 -8.93 25.67 7.96
N GLU A 619 -8.16 25.13 7.04
CA GLU A 619 -6.96 24.35 7.36
C GLU A 619 -5.81 24.82 6.48
N ILE A 620 -4.68 25.13 7.10
CA ILE A 620 -3.44 25.51 6.42
C ILE A 620 -2.34 24.53 6.82
N ASN A 621 -1.83 23.78 5.86
CA ASN A 621 -0.69 22.89 6.03
C ASN A 621 0.51 23.47 5.31
N ALA A 622 1.61 23.70 6.02
CA ALA A 622 2.85 24.20 5.46
C ALA A 622 4.04 23.36 5.93
N GLY A 623 5.04 23.16 5.09
CA GLY A 623 6.21 22.38 5.48
C GLY A 623 7.41 22.53 4.55
N ILE A 624 8.56 22.13 5.08
CA ILE A 624 9.82 22.02 4.35
C ILE A 624 10.23 20.55 4.38
N TYR A 625 10.17 19.92 3.25
CA TYR A 625 10.50 18.49 3.06
C TYR A 625 11.91 18.38 2.49
N ASN A 626 12.65 17.36 2.95
CA ASN A 626 14.08 17.26 2.72
C ASN A 626 14.80 18.56 3.14
N LEU A 627 14.60 18.95 4.40
CA LEU A 627 15.03 20.23 5.01
C LEU A 627 16.49 20.57 4.69
N PHE A 628 17.38 19.58 4.70
CA PHE A 628 18.81 19.76 4.49
C PHE A 628 19.25 19.57 3.03
N ASN A 629 18.30 19.48 2.09
CA ASN A 629 18.55 19.27 0.67
C ASN A 629 19.46 18.06 0.36
N LYS A 630 19.24 16.96 1.09
CA LYS A 630 20.03 15.74 0.91
C LYS A 630 19.84 15.16 -0.48
N VAL A 631 20.95 14.85 -1.13
CA VAL A 631 20.96 14.06 -2.37
C VAL A 631 20.88 12.58 -1.99
N TYR A 632 19.83 11.90 -2.43
CA TYR A 632 19.65 10.50 -2.12
C TYR A 632 18.74 9.81 -3.15
N ALA A 633 18.83 8.49 -3.18
CA ALA A 633 17.89 7.64 -3.90
C ALA A 633 17.34 6.57 -2.94
N SER A 634 16.10 6.18 -3.12
CA SER A 634 15.45 5.19 -2.26
C SER A 634 16.22 3.86 -2.27
N GLN A 635 16.31 3.21 -1.11
CA GLN A 635 16.82 1.83 -1.00
C GLN A 635 15.97 0.84 -1.80
N SER A 636 14.74 1.22 -2.19
CA SER A 636 13.81 0.41 -3.01
C SER A 636 14.13 0.45 -4.51
N GLN A 637 15.02 1.35 -4.98
CA GLN A 637 15.37 1.40 -6.39
C GLN A 637 16.16 0.16 -6.85
N ARG A 638 16.25 -0.04 -8.16
CA ARG A 638 17.03 -1.14 -8.73
C ARG A 638 18.53 -0.93 -8.51
N THR A 639 19.18 -1.94 -7.94
CA THR A 639 20.61 -1.87 -7.59
C THR A 639 21.57 -1.83 -8.78
N ALA A 640 21.12 -2.31 -9.94
CA ALA A 640 21.93 -2.26 -11.18
C ALA A 640 22.34 -0.83 -11.59
N ASP A 641 21.54 0.14 -11.18
CA ASP A 641 21.64 1.50 -11.66
C ASP A 641 22.56 2.36 -10.81
N TYR A 642 22.93 1.88 -9.61
CA TYR A 642 23.94 2.54 -8.76
C TYR A 642 25.38 2.44 -9.25
N THR A 643 25.66 1.56 -10.21
CA THR A 643 27.03 1.15 -10.54
C THR A 643 27.60 1.71 -11.83
N GLY A 644 26.80 2.35 -12.66
CA GLY A 644 27.23 2.70 -13.99
C GLY A 644 27.06 4.14 -14.37
N ASP A 645 25.82 4.55 -14.52
CA ASP A 645 25.47 5.88 -15.03
C ASP A 645 24.52 6.58 -14.04
N PRO A 646 24.91 7.71 -13.45
CA PRO A 646 24.06 8.47 -12.52
C PRO A 646 22.73 8.92 -13.14
N ASN A 647 22.63 8.94 -14.48
CA ASN A 647 21.38 9.24 -15.17
C ASN A 647 20.33 8.13 -15.04
N TYR A 648 20.73 6.91 -14.67
CA TYR A 648 19.80 5.80 -14.43
C TYR A 648 19.46 5.59 -12.95
N VAL A 649 19.88 6.49 -12.08
CA VAL A 649 19.49 6.50 -10.66
C VAL A 649 18.17 7.20 -10.51
N ASP A 650 17.22 6.59 -9.79
CA ASP A 650 15.94 7.20 -9.46
C ASP A 650 16.12 8.13 -8.26
N TRP A 651 16.69 9.33 -8.51
CA TRP A 651 16.95 10.33 -7.48
C TRP A 651 15.64 10.82 -6.87
N GLU A 652 15.64 10.95 -5.55
CA GLU A 652 14.53 11.53 -4.80
C GLU A 652 14.60 13.07 -4.87
N PRO A 653 13.42 13.74 -4.70
CA PRO A 653 13.37 15.19 -4.72
C PRO A 653 14.29 15.85 -3.70
N GLY A 654 14.93 16.95 -4.09
CA GLY A 654 15.63 17.86 -3.20
C GLY A 654 14.68 18.58 -2.27
N ARG A 655 15.13 19.67 -1.62
CA ARG A 655 14.29 20.47 -0.73
C ARG A 655 13.02 20.94 -1.43
N ASN A 656 11.89 20.79 -0.74
CA ASN A 656 10.59 21.16 -1.24
C ASN A 656 9.79 21.92 -0.19
N PHE A 657 9.43 23.16 -0.48
CA PHE A 657 8.49 23.93 0.32
C PHE A 657 7.10 23.63 -0.17
N LYS A 658 6.23 23.13 0.69
CA LYS A 658 4.84 22.85 0.37
C LYS A 658 3.92 23.68 1.23
N VAL A 659 2.86 24.19 0.64
CA VAL A 659 1.74 24.82 1.34
C VAL A 659 0.43 24.33 0.73
N ASN A 660 -0.53 23.98 1.58
CA ASN A 660 -1.90 23.69 1.19
C ASN A 660 -2.85 24.50 2.07
N VAL A 661 -3.85 25.04 1.45
CA VAL A 661 -4.95 25.75 2.11
C VAL A 661 -6.24 25.05 1.72
N SER A 662 -7.03 24.63 2.66
CA SER A 662 -8.38 24.14 2.42
C SER A 662 -9.40 24.86 3.30
N TYR A 663 -10.61 24.97 2.80
CA TYR A 663 -11.73 25.54 3.53
C TYR A 663 -12.96 24.66 3.33
N LYS A 664 -13.57 24.29 4.46
CA LYS A 664 -14.85 23.54 4.51
C LYS A 664 -15.95 24.50 4.91
N PHE A 665 -17.00 24.53 4.08
CA PHE A 665 -18.21 25.33 4.29
C PHE A 665 -19.30 24.49 4.94
#